data_fcd370127cbdf9a561093edf1608afca
#
_entry.id   fcd370127cbdf9a561093edf1608afca
#
_cell.length_a   1.000
_cell.length_b   1.000
_cell.length_c   1.000
_cell.angle_alpha   90.00
_cell.angle_beta   90.00
_cell.angle_gamma   90.00
#
_symmetry.space_group_name_H-M   'P 1'
#
loop_
_entity.id
_entity.type
_entity.pdbx_description
1 polymer ?
#
loop_
_entity_poly.entity_id
_entity_poly.type
_entity_poly.pdbx_seq_one_letter_code
_entity_poly.pdbx_strand_id
1 'polypeptide(L)'
;MTKQLAQYSVPAENSRVIRVFLSSTFRDMEMERSALVKLFKGLQVKAASRGATISLVDLRWGITEEDAKSGKVVEICLKEIVNSRPFFIGMVGDRYGWCPSYEDLSQTLNDSLEYRWIEDDLNHHLSVTEIEMQFGVLRNPNPLHAYFYIKQSADDELSCPEEESLKLKRLKESILQQERYPVQEYDSPDQLCNLVEAAFTELLEREFPDVLTVEDNQALQEQLTRNELLFNYHPIPEADQAFADFLAADEQRCLVVTGGCGLGKSALLAHWSDLVNNDMPMIPIYHRLDSTTLSSYPETLARMLASKCQNALKHQSLGEENLFAAEVSKELDSTQSTAKSIMDAVKNSVLMGDAGLNIFSGNTLRNLKEIEEDLNSIQKFSQLWSALGASRYPIILLIDDISYLNPTEASLFSLFASIPPNVKVVLSFSASSTAYLPFVQNGYAHFQLNGFSQADAKSFSKQYLSTYSKALSTQQEDILASWVLVKQPRCLSVLLNELVSFGQYDALNEYMSGYCRLNEVGQFYDSVLRRLSADYGSEEIGRTLLMLSLTLEGFTEDEVKSMADINQILWSQLRVEMSSWLTNKGGRYCIGDTQMVEAIERYFAQDDECIDDSRHEIISALLDEEEILSHPLTFADYNYRMKQFCYHDSYRYKV
;
A
#
# COMPACT_ATOMS: atom_id res chain seq x y z
N MET A 1 19.47 -37.88 15.08
CA MET A 1 18.29 -37.03 14.97
C MET A 1 18.57 -35.53 15.07
N THR A 2 19.53 -35.06 15.83
CA THR A 2 19.79 -33.63 16.08
C THR A 2 20.61 -32.88 15.01
N LYS A 3 21.12 -33.56 13.98
CA LYS A 3 21.99 -32.94 12.95
C LYS A 3 21.31 -32.60 11.61
N GLN A 4 20.10 -33.07 11.34
CA GLN A 4 19.40 -32.85 10.08
C GLN A 4 18.40 -31.68 10.12
N LEU A 5 17.99 -31.21 11.31
CA LEU A 5 17.12 -30.03 11.47
C LEU A 5 17.86 -28.68 11.37
N ALA A 6 19.20 -28.71 11.25
CA ALA A 6 20.05 -27.52 11.28
C ALA A 6 20.27 -26.84 9.91
N GLN A 7 19.63 -27.28 8.84
CA GLN A 7 19.82 -26.74 7.47
C GLN A 7 18.69 -25.85 6.99
N TYR A 8 17.68 -25.56 7.81
CA TYR A 8 16.70 -24.56 7.44
C TYR A 8 17.28 -23.18 7.72
N SER A 9 17.59 -22.48 6.65
CA SER A 9 18.08 -21.10 6.70
C SER A 9 17.13 -20.26 7.55
N VAL A 10 17.60 -19.88 8.74
CA VAL A 10 17.08 -18.69 9.42
C VAL A 10 17.12 -17.58 8.37
N PRO A 11 16.04 -16.84 8.11
CA PRO A 11 16.11 -15.65 7.27
C PRO A 11 17.30 -14.83 7.77
N ALA A 12 18.13 -14.35 6.84
CA ALA A 12 19.31 -13.57 7.23
C ALA A 12 18.90 -12.55 8.27
N GLU A 13 19.70 -12.35 9.32
CA GLU A 13 19.43 -11.45 10.48
C GLU A 13 19.02 -10.02 10.09
N ASN A 14 19.05 -9.68 8.80
CA ASN A 14 18.63 -8.42 8.20
C ASN A 14 17.33 -8.50 7.36
N SER A 15 16.57 -9.60 7.42
CA SER A 15 15.31 -9.66 6.70
C SER A 15 14.24 -8.80 7.38
N ARG A 16 13.77 -7.76 6.68
CA ARG A 16 12.64 -6.91 7.11
C ARG A 16 11.28 -7.49 6.72
N VAL A 17 11.23 -8.79 6.44
CA VAL A 17 10.01 -9.51 6.04
C VAL A 17 9.56 -10.41 7.18
N ILE A 18 8.38 -10.14 7.73
CA ILE A 18 7.74 -10.88 8.81
C ILE A 18 6.57 -11.66 8.20
N ARG A 19 6.72 -12.97 8.03
CA ARG A 19 5.62 -13.85 7.65
C ARG A 19 5.17 -14.62 8.87
N VAL A 20 3.91 -14.52 9.24
CA VAL A 20 3.36 -15.14 10.46
C VAL A 20 2.44 -16.28 10.09
N PHE A 21 2.82 -17.51 10.43
CA PHE A 21 1.97 -18.66 10.21
C PHE A 21 0.85 -18.71 11.25
N LEU A 22 -0.39 -18.90 10.80
CA LEU A 22 -1.58 -19.02 11.65
C LEU A 22 -2.08 -20.46 11.67
N SER A 23 -1.91 -21.13 12.81
CA SER A 23 -2.41 -22.46 13.07
C SER A 23 -3.66 -22.42 13.94
N SER A 24 -4.76 -22.94 13.46
CA SER A 24 -6.00 -23.18 14.23
C SER A 24 -6.95 -24.09 13.45
N THR A 25 -7.97 -24.60 14.11
CA THR A 25 -9.12 -25.22 13.45
C THR A 25 -9.87 -24.20 12.57
N PHE A 26 -10.59 -24.70 11.54
CA PHE A 26 -11.27 -23.81 10.58
C PHE A 26 -12.70 -23.44 11.00
N ARG A 27 -13.53 -24.43 11.39
CA ARG A 27 -14.98 -24.23 11.53
C ARG A 27 -15.40 -23.42 12.74
N ASP A 28 -14.74 -23.64 13.87
CA ASP A 28 -15.06 -22.97 15.15
C ASP A 28 -14.27 -21.67 15.36
N MET A 29 -13.31 -21.38 14.49
CA MET A 29 -12.40 -20.22 14.57
C MET A 29 -12.51 -19.31 13.35
N GLU A 30 -13.61 -19.40 12.58
CA GLU A 30 -13.78 -18.63 11.34
C GLU A 30 -13.84 -17.12 11.60
N MET A 31 -14.54 -16.72 12.67
CA MET A 31 -14.65 -15.30 13.04
C MET A 31 -13.29 -14.73 13.48
N GLU A 32 -12.59 -15.47 14.33
CA GLU A 32 -11.25 -15.10 14.83
C GLU A 32 -10.24 -14.99 13.68
N ARG A 33 -10.21 -15.97 12.79
CA ARG A 33 -9.32 -15.96 11.62
C ARG A 33 -9.61 -14.77 10.70
N SER A 34 -10.90 -14.50 10.46
CA SER A 34 -11.32 -13.37 9.63
C SER A 34 -10.93 -12.03 10.27
N ALA A 35 -11.10 -11.89 11.57
CA ALA A 35 -10.69 -10.71 12.32
C ALA A 35 -9.16 -10.51 12.28
N LEU A 36 -8.38 -11.60 12.46
CA LEU A 36 -6.92 -11.52 12.37
C LEU A 36 -6.41 -11.17 10.97
N VAL A 37 -7.02 -11.71 9.90
CA VAL A 37 -6.66 -11.33 8.53
C VAL A 37 -6.82 -9.82 8.34
N LYS A 38 -7.91 -9.24 8.84
CA LYS A 38 -8.15 -7.80 8.80
C LYS A 38 -7.11 -7.04 9.64
N LEU A 39 -6.85 -7.47 10.87
CA LEU A 39 -5.86 -6.87 11.76
C LEU A 39 -4.46 -6.84 11.13
N PHE A 40 -4.01 -7.98 10.57
CA PHE A 40 -2.66 -8.08 10.02
C PHE A 40 -2.43 -7.15 8.84
N LYS A 41 -3.45 -6.86 8.05
CA LYS A 41 -3.32 -5.84 7.06
C LYS A 41 -3.06 -4.46 7.74
N GLY A 42 -3.76 -4.10 8.82
CA GLY A 42 -3.46 -2.89 9.60
C GLY A 42 -2.02 -2.86 10.14
N LEU A 43 -1.51 -4.01 10.61
CA LEU A 43 -0.11 -4.15 11.02
C LEU A 43 0.89 -3.99 9.85
N GLN A 44 0.50 -4.31 8.60
CA GLN A 44 1.34 -4.02 7.41
C GLN A 44 1.66 -2.54 7.30
N VAL A 45 0.70 -1.65 7.59
CA VAL A 45 0.95 -0.21 7.56
C VAL A 45 1.91 0.22 8.66
N LYS A 46 1.76 -0.34 9.88
CA LYS A 46 2.71 -0.08 10.98
C LYS A 46 4.11 -0.61 10.68
N ALA A 47 4.22 -1.80 10.09
CA ALA A 47 5.50 -2.35 9.67
C ALA A 47 6.14 -1.53 8.56
N ALA A 48 5.33 -1.12 7.55
CA ALA A 48 5.79 -0.29 6.44
C ALA A 48 6.33 1.07 6.92
N SER A 49 5.70 1.73 7.91
CA SER A 49 6.22 2.97 8.49
C SER A 49 7.61 2.80 9.15
N ARG A 50 8.01 1.57 9.44
CA ARG A 50 9.31 1.18 9.99
C ARG A 50 10.23 0.52 8.96
N GLY A 51 9.84 0.53 7.68
CA GLY A 51 10.59 -0.10 6.59
C GLY A 51 10.60 -1.63 6.64
N ALA A 52 9.58 -2.24 7.23
CA ALA A 52 9.39 -3.68 7.29
C ALA A 52 8.08 -4.10 6.61
N THR A 53 7.96 -5.35 6.23
CA THR A 53 6.72 -5.95 5.74
C THR A 53 6.25 -7.03 6.69
N ILE A 54 4.93 -7.12 6.92
CA ILE A 54 4.34 -8.19 7.71
C ILE A 54 3.16 -8.80 6.95
N SER A 55 3.02 -10.12 6.99
CA SER A 55 1.91 -10.84 6.36
C SER A 55 1.45 -12.00 7.22
N LEU A 56 0.14 -12.27 7.24
CA LEU A 56 -0.44 -13.45 7.88
C LEU A 56 -0.62 -14.55 6.84
N VAL A 57 -0.02 -15.71 7.10
CA VAL A 57 -0.18 -16.93 6.29
C VAL A 57 -1.37 -17.72 6.84
N ASP A 58 -2.54 -17.52 6.24
CA ASP A 58 -3.79 -18.19 6.56
C ASP A 58 -4.19 -19.14 5.44
N LEU A 59 -4.10 -20.46 5.68
CA LEU A 59 -4.31 -21.50 4.67
C LEU A 59 -5.77 -21.93 4.49
N ARG A 60 -6.77 -21.18 5.01
CA ARG A 60 -8.20 -21.56 4.93
C ARG A 60 -8.66 -21.98 3.52
N TRP A 61 -8.12 -21.33 2.48
CA TRP A 61 -8.47 -21.59 1.09
C TRP A 61 -7.29 -21.40 0.13
N GLY A 62 -6.07 -21.55 0.64
CA GLY A 62 -4.85 -21.62 -0.20
C GLY A 62 -4.60 -23.02 -0.75
N ILE A 63 -5.38 -24.02 -0.32
CA ILE A 63 -5.29 -25.42 -0.73
C ILE A 63 -6.38 -25.68 -1.76
N THR A 64 -5.99 -26.12 -2.95
CA THR A 64 -6.96 -26.46 -4.00
C THR A 64 -7.70 -27.76 -3.68
N GLU A 65 -8.88 -27.97 -4.30
CA GLU A 65 -9.59 -29.25 -4.17
C GLU A 65 -8.76 -30.44 -4.67
N GLU A 66 -7.85 -30.22 -5.60
CA GLU A 66 -6.94 -31.22 -6.14
C GLU A 66 -5.89 -31.60 -5.09
N ASP A 67 -5.32 -30.59 -4.39
CA ASP A 67 -4.38 -30.82 -3.29
C ASP A 67 -5.04 -31.52 -2.10
N ALA A 68 -6.27 -31.15 -1.74
CA ALA A 68 -7.04 -31.82 -0.69
C ALA A 68 -7.31 -33.30 -1.02
N LYS A 69 -7.63 -33.61 -2.29
CA LYS A 69 -7.85 -34.99 -2.77
C LYS A 69 -6.56 -35.78 -2.93
N SER A 70 -5.42 -35.10 -3.16
CA SER A 70 -4.10 -35.72 -3.33
C SER A 70 -3.37 -36.01 -2.00
N GLY A 71 -3.93 -35.62 -0.86
CA GLY A 71 -3.29 -35.78 0.46
C GLY A 71 -2.12 -34.85 0.74
N LYS A 72 -1.87 -33.85 -0.10
CA LYS A 72 -0.74 -32.90 0.02
C LYS A 72 -0.97 -31.76 1.03
N VAL A 73 -2.14 -31.69 1.64
CA VAL A 73 -2.52 -30.60 2.56
C VAL A 73 -1.50 -30.41 3.68
N VAL A 74 -1.11 -31.50 4.33
CA VAL A 74 -0.17 -31.44 5.47
C VAL A 74 1.22 -30.99 4.99
N GLU A 75 1.68 -31.46 3.83
CA GLU A 75 2.96 -31.03 3.25
C GLU A 75 2.98 -29.53 2.99
N ILE A 76 1.91 -28.98 2.42
CA ILE A 76 1.78 -27.52 2.17
C ILE A 76 1.84 -26.75 3.50
N CYS A 77 1.09 -27.20 4.52
CA CYS A 77 1.11 -26.57 5.85
C CYS A 77 2.54 -26.57 6.44
N LEU A 78 3.23 -27.70 6.40
CA LEU A 78 4.58 -27.81 6.95
C LEU A 78 5.61 -26.96 6.19
N LYS A 79 5.51 -26.86 4.85
CA LYS A 79 6.35 -25.98 4.05
C LYS A 79 6.10 -24.51 4.40
N GLU A 80 4.86 -24.10 4.55
CA GLU A 80 4.52 -22.72 4.91
C GLU A 80 4.94 -22.38 6.35
N ILE A 81 4.90 -23.33 7.29
CA ILE A 81 5.48 -23.14 8.63
C ILE A 81 6.99 -22.84 8.53
N VAL A 82 7.72 -23.59 7.70
CA VAL A 82 9.16 -23.37 7.49
C VAL A 82 9.42 -22.00 6.88
N ASN A 83 8.63 -21.61 5.85
CA ASN A 83 8.75 -20.33 5.16
C ASN A 83 8.37 -19.12 6.04
N SER A 84 7.62 -19.36 7.13
CA SER A 84 7.15 -18.31 8.05
C SER A 84 8.02 -18.16 9.29
N ARG A 85 9.00 -19.05 9.50
CA ARG A 85 9.90 -18.95 10.66
C ARG A 85 10.64 -17.60 10.67
N PRO A 86 10.83 -16.99 11.86
CA PRO A 86 10.55 -17.50 13.20
C PRO A 86 9.15 -17.16 13.78
N PHE A 87 8.17 -16.73 12.98
CA PHE A 87 6.90 -16.16 13.46
C PHE A 87 5.75 -17.16 13.38
N PHE A 88 5.02 -17.32 14.48
CA PHE A 88 3.93 -18.30 14.59
C PHE A 88 2.84 -17.84 15.54
N ILE A 89 1.57 -18.01 15.15
CA ILE A 89 0.40 -17.86 16.01
C ILE A 89 -0.32 -19.20 16.07
N GLY A 90 -0.51 -19.73 17.27
CA GLY A 90 -1.35 -20.90 17.55
C GLY A 90 -2.64 -20.50 18.27
N MET A 91 -3.81 -20.82 17.70
CA MET A 91 -5.09 -20.60 18.37
C MET A 91 -5.79 -21.92 18.62
N VAL A 92 -6.31 -22.10 19.83
CA VAL A 92 -7.03 -23.30 20.24
C VAL A 92 -8.43 -22.93 20.72
N GLY A 93 -9.44 -23.43 20.01
CA GLY A 93 -10.86 -23.22 20.32
C GLY A 93 -11.52 -24.40 21.04
N ASP A 94 -12.73 -24.73 20.59
CA ASP A 94 -13.60 -25.77 21.19
C ASP A 94 -13.53 -27.11 20.45
N ARG A 95 -12.80 -27.16 19.31
CA ARG A 95 -12.65 -28.39 18.50
C ARG A 95 -11.21 -28.83 18.43
N TYR A 96 -11.01 -30.15 18.33
CA TYR A 96 -9.65 -30.71 18.16
C TYR A 96 -9.14 -30.60 16.72
N GLY A 97 -10.05 -30.67 15.75
CA GLY A 97 -9.75 -30.59 14.33
C GLY A 97 -9.66 -31.93 13.62
N TRP A 98 -9.39 -31.88 12.31
CA TRP A 98 -9.31 -33.05 11.45
C TRP A 98 -8.04 -33.86 11.73
N CYS A 99 -8.23 -35.20 11.95
CA CYS A 99 -7.15 -36.15 12.11
C CYS A 99 -6.95 -36.89 10.78
N PRO A 100 -5.83 -36.67 10.07
CA PRO A 100 -5.55 -37.34 8.81
C PRO A 100 -5.29 -38.84 9.04
N SER A 101 -5.68 -39.67 8.06
CA SER A 101 -5.32 -41.08 8.00
C SER A 101 -3.96 -41.30 7.34
N TYR A 102 -3.41 -42.50 7.46
CA TYR A 102 -2.17 -42.85 6.75
C TYR A 102 -2.32 -42.73 5.22
N GLU A 103 -3.52 -43.06 4.70
CA GLU A 103 -3.81 -42.95 3.26
C GLU A 103 -3.78 -41.51 2.78
N ASP A 104 -4.25 -40.57 3.61
CA ASP A 104 -4.22 -39.11 3.32
C ASP A 104 -2.80 -38.57 3.21
N LEU A 105 -1.81 -39.19 3.87
CA LEU A 105 -0.44 -38.74 3.92
C LEU A 105 0.56 -39.65 3.21
N SER A 106 0.09 -40.75 2.63
CA SER A 106 0.95 -41.76 1.99
C SER A 106 1.88 -41.17 0.92
N GLN A 107 1.42 -40.16 0.17
CA GLN A 107 2.20 -39.52 -0.86
C GLN A 107 3.26 -38.60 -0.25
N THR A 108 2.92 -37.78 0.74
CA THR A 108 3.84 -36.91 1.50
C THR A 108 4.96 -37.70 2.19
N LEU A 109 4.62 -38.84 2.77
CA LEU A 109 5.57 -39.73 3.46
C LEU A 109 6.50 -40.47 2.49
N ASN A 110 6.03 -40.77 1.28
CA ASN A 110 6.82 -41.46 0.26
C ASN A 110 7.73 -40.49 -0.49
N ASP A 111 7.30 -39.26 -0.72
CA ASP A 111 8.03 -38.27 -1.51
C ASP A 111 9.16 -37.60 -0.73
N SER A 112 9.14 -37.62 0.61
CA SER A 112 10.16 -37.01 1.45
C SER A 112 10.49 -37.76 2.73
N LEU A 113 11.78 -38.16 2.84
CA LEU A 113 12.34 -38.75 4.07
C LEU A 113 12.26 -37.77 5.28
N GLU A 114 12.07 -36.52 4.99
CA GLU A 114 12.05 -35.42 5.96
C GLU A 114 10.79 -35.44 6.84
N TYR A 115 9.68 -35.97 6.34
CA TYR A 115 8.39 -36.02 7.04
C TYR A 115 8.09 -37.37 7.69
N ARG A 116 9.01 -38.32 7.68
CA ARG A 116 8.79 -39.66 8.31
C ARG A 116 8.46 -39.64 9.80
N TRP A 117 8.87 -38.57 10.49
CA TRP A 117 8.53 -38.41 11.90
C TRP A 117 7.02 -38.23 12.14
N ILE A 118 6.23 -37.86 11.12
CA ILE A 118 4.77 -37.74 11.19
C ILE A 118 4.11 -39.10 11.32
N GLU A 119 4.74 -40.21 10.90
CA GLU A 119 4.20 -41.56 11.03
C GLU A 119 3.84 -41.89 12.48
N ASP A 120 4.69 -41.48 13.44
CA ASP A 120 4.44 -41.67 14.87
C ASP A 120 3.22 -40.83 15.34
N ASP A 121 3.08 -39.61 14.82
CA ASP A 121 1.96 -38.73 15.16
C ASP A 121 0.63 -39.21 14.56
N LEU A 122 0.66 -39.81 13.37
CA LEU A 122 -0.49 -40.46 12.73
C LEU A 122 -0.98 -41.67 13.52
N ASN A 123 -0.06 -42.50 14.05
CA ASN A 123 -0.38 -43.62 14.90
C ASN A 123 -1.11 -43.21 16.21
N HIS A 124 -0.88 -41.95 16.65
CA HIS A 124 -1.56 -41.33 17.78
C HIS A 124 -2.83 -40.56 17.40
N HIS A 125 -3.21 -40.57 16.11
CA HIS A 125 -4.36 -39.82 15.56
C HIS A 125 -4.37 -38.35 15.97
N LEU A 126 -3.22 -37.65 15.76
CA LEU A 126 -3.14 -36.21 16.01
C LEU A 126 -3.88 -35.45 14.91
N SER A 127 -4.50 -34.34 15.29
CA SER A 127 -5.08 -33.41 14.30
C SER A 127 -4.02 -32.64 13.54
N VAL A 128 -4.34 -32.16 12.33
CA VAL A 128 -3.44 -31.31 11.54
C VAL A 128 -3.01 -30.10 12.36
N THR A 129 -3.93 -29.46 13.09
CA THR A 129 -3.63 -28.32 13.96
C THR A 129 -2.59 -28.67 15.04
N GLU A 130 -2.70 -29.83 15.68
CA GLU A 130 -1.72 -30.28 16.66
C GLU A 130 -0.37 -30.60 16.00
N ILE A 131 -0.36 -31.25 14.82
CA ILE A 131 0.86 -31.52 14.04
C ILE A 131 1.56 -30.20 13.69
N GLU A 132 0.84 -29.17 13.23
CA GLU A 132 1.36 -27.84 12.95
C GLU A 132 2.02 -27.20 14.18
N MET A 133 1.34 -27.22 15.33
CA MET A 133 1.86 -26.66 16.59
C MET A 133 3.06 -27.43 17.12
N GLN A 134 3.05 -28.76 17.01
CA GLN A 134 4.17 -29.61 17.42
C GLN A 134 5.41 -29.34 16.53
N PHE A 135 5.23 -29.31 15.20
CA PHE A 135 6.32 -29.07 14.27
C PHE A 135 6.80 -27.61 14.27
N GLY A 136 5.85 -26.67 14.26
CA GLY A 136 6.16 -25.25 14.20
C GLY A 136 6.88 -24.77 15.44
N VAL A 137 6.42 -25.17 16.64
CA VAL A 137 6.81 -24.55 17.90
C VAL A 137 7.21 -25.55 18.97
N LEU A 138 6.33 -26.45 19.39
CA LEU A 138 6.49 -27.19 20.65
C LEU A 138 7.70 -28.13 20.64
N ARG A 139 8.00 -28.76 19.48
CA ARG A 139 9.18 -29.62 19.29
C ARG A 139 10.37 -28.90 18.65
N ASN A 140 10.22 -27.61 18.32
CA ASN A 140 11.28 -26.84 17.69
C ASN A 140 12.30 -26.35 18.73
N PRO A 141 13.60 -26.70 18.60
CA PRO A 141 14.63 -26.27 19.56
C PRO A 141 15.05 -24.81 19.37
N ASN A 142 14.80 -24.22 18.20
CA ASN A 142 15.25 -22.86 17.88
C ASN A 142 14.37 -21.79 18.57
N PRO A 143 14.95 -20.62 18.90
CA PRO A 143 14.15 -19.50 19.40
C PRO A 143 13.18 -19.00 18.30
N LEU A 144 11.95 -18.74 18.69
CA LEU A 144 10.87 -18.29 17.82
C LEU A 144 10.14 -17.10 18.42
N HIS A 145 9.44 -16.37 17.58
CA HIS A 145 8.41 -15.40 17.95
C HIS A 145 7.03 -16.10 17.83
N ALA A 146 6.71 -16.91 18.82
CA ALA A 146 5.50 -17.70 18.85
C ALA A 146 4.55 -17.22 19.96
N TYR A 147 3.26 -17.16 19.63
CA TYR A 147 2.20 -16.69 20.52
C TYR A 147 1.05 -17.70 20.49
N PHE A 148 0.54 -18.05 21.67
CA PHE A 148 -0.60 -18.94 21.78
C PHE A 148 -1.81 -18.22 22.38
N TYR A 149 -2.98 -18.46 21.79
CA TYR A 149 -4.25 -17.90 22.22
C TYR A 149 -5.27 -19.02 22.42
N ILE A 150 -5.84 -19.10 23.64
CA ILE A 150 -6.81 -20.12 24.01
C ILE A 150 -8.17 -19.45 24.20
N LYS A 151 -9.16 -19.90 23.43
CA LYS A 151 -10.54 -19.43 23.56
C LYS A 151 -11.16 -19.95 24.84
N GLN A 152 -11.74 -19.06 25.64
CA GLN A 152 -12.56 -19.43 26.78
C GLN A 152 -13.94 -19.85 26.29
N SER A 153 -14.34 -21.10 26.57
CA SER A 153 -15.67 -21.59 26.22
C SER A 153 -16.71 -21.02 27.20
N ALA A 154 -17.82 -20.54 26.67
CA ALA A 154 -18.93 -20.01 27.50
C ALA A 154 -19.70 -21.11 28.25
N ASP A 155 -19.67 -22.35 27.78
CA ASP A 155 -20.32 -23.49 28.39
C ASP A 155 -19.36 -24.66 28.50
N ASP A 156 -19.36 -25.35 29.66
CA ASP A 156 -18.60 -26.59 29.93
C ASP A 156 -19.04 -27.81 29.09
N GLU A 157 -20.11 -27.72 28.33
CA GLU A 157 -20.58 -28.74 27.41
C GLU A 157 -19.89 -28.64 26.05
N LEU A 158 -18.72 -29.27 25.92
CA LEU A 158 -18.05 -29.50 24.65
C LEU A 158 -18.98 -30.31 23.73
N SER A 159 -19.38 -29.74 22.63
CA SER A 159 -20.17 -30.38 21.57
C SER A 159 -19.36 -31.40 20.74
N CYS A 160 -18.24 -31.89 21.27
CA CYS A 160 -17.33 -32.83 20.64
C CYS A 160 -17.46 -34.25 21.26
N PRO A 161 -17.14 -35.31 20.49
CA PRO A 161 -17.01 -36.66 21.04
C PRO A 161 -16.03 -36.69 22.22
N GLU A 162 -16.28 -37.55 23.21
CA GLU A 162 -15.50 -37.64 24.46
C GLU A 162 -13.99 -37.86 24.21
N GLU A 163 -13.64 -38.61 23.18
CA GLU A 163 -12.24 -38.85 22.77
C GLU A 163 -11.56 -37.58 22.23
N GLU A 164 -12.23 -36.79 21.37
CA GLU A 164 -11.70 -35.52 20.84
C GLU A 164 -11.56 -34.49 21.95
N SER A 165 -12.51 -34.43 22.88
CA SER A 165 -12.46 -33.54 24.04
C SER A 165 -11.24 -33.84 24.92
N LEU A 166 -10.89 -35.11 25.12
CA LEU A 166 -9.72 -35.51 25.90
C LEU A 166 -8.41 -35.10 25.19
N LYS A 167 -8.34 -35.25 23.86
CA LYS A 167 -7.16 -34.84 23.07
C LYS A 167 -7.00 -33.32 23.07
N LEU A 168 -8.09 -32.56 22.88
CA LEU A 168 -8.09 -31.13 22.97
C LEU A 168 -7.60 -30.62 24.33
N LYS A 169 -8.10 -31.22 25.41
CA LYS A 169 -7.66 -30.89 26.77
C LYS A 169 -6.16 -31.13 26.96
N ARG A 170 -5.63 -32.25 26.48
CA ARG A 170 -4.18 -32.54 26.52
C ARG A 170 -3.36 -31.53 25.70
N LEU A 171 -3.84 -31.11 24.54
CA LEU A 171 -3.19 -30.08 23.74
C LEU A 171 -3.15 -28.75 24.49
N LYS A 172 -4.29 -28.31 25.06
CA LYS A 172 -4.36 -27.08 25.87
C LYS A 172 -3.42 -27.15 27.08
N GLU A 173 -3.40 -28.29 27.81
CA GLU A 173 -2.49 -28.53 28.94
C GLU A 173 -1.01 -28.48 28.50
N SER A 174 -0.66 -29.09 27.36
CA SER A 174 0.70 -29.07 26.82
C SER A 174 1.16 -27.65 26.47
N ILE A 175 0.25 -26.85 25.91
CA ILE A 175 0.53 -25.43 25.59
C ILE A 175 0.69 -24.60 26.86
N LEU A 176 -0.13 -24.81 27.87
CA LEU A 176 -0.05 -24.09 29.15
C LEU A 176 1.18 -24.47 29.98
N GLN A 177 1.64 -25.72 29.90
CA GLN A 177 2.81 -26.21 30.64
C GLN A 177 4.14 -25.78 30.02
N GLN A 178 4.17 -25.37 28.77
CA GLN A 178 5.39 -24.82 28.17
C GLN A 178 5.59 -23.37 28.66
N GLU A 179 6.68 -23.08 29.34
CA GLU A 179 6.99 -21.74 29.85
C GLU A 179 7.77 -20.88 28.85
N ARG A 180 8.02 -21.38 27.65
CA ARG A 180 8.91 -20.77 26.66
C ARG A 180 8.27 -19.62 25.88
N TYR A 181 6.96 -19.69 25.60
CA TYR A 181 6.23 -18.74 24.79
C TYR A 181 4.97 -18.24 25.51
N PRO A 182 4.57 -16.98 25.26
CA PRO A 182 3.37 -16.41 25.88
C PRO A 182 2.10 -17.18 25.47
N VAL A 183 1.27 -17.46 26.46
CA VAL A 183 -0.07 -18.03 26.30
C VAL A 183 -1.07 -17.07 26.91
N GLN A 184 -2.09 -16.68 26.15
CA GLN A 184 -3.13 -15.75 26.57
C GLN A 184 -4.51 -16.35 26.30
N GLU A 185 -5.44 -16.11 27.23
CA GLU A 185 -6.82 -16.52 27.06
C GLU A 185 -7.67 -15.34 26.57
N TYR A 186 -8.69 -15.63 25.77
CA TYR A 186 -9.62 -14.61 25.26
C TYR A 186 -11.03 -15.17 25.16
N ASP A 187 -12.04 -14.28 25.17
CA ASP A 187 -13.47 -14.59 25.14
C ASP A 187 -14.15 -14.15 23.83
N SER A 188 -13.56 -13.20 23.11
CA SER A 188 -14.14 -12.63 21.89
C SER A 188 -13.08 -12.36 20.82
N PRO A 189 -13.46 -12.36 19.52
CA PRO A 189 -12.56 -11.98 18.43
C PRO A 189 -11.92 -10.59 18.62
N ASP A 190 -12.63 -9.63 19.17
CA ASP A 190 -12.13 -8.28 19.43
C ASP A 190 -11.04 -8.29 20.51
N GLN A 191 -11.23 -9.05 21.60
CA GLN A 191 -10.21 -9.21 22.62
C GLN A 191 -8.96 -9.90 22.05
N LEU A 192 -9.14 -10.93 21.23
CA LEU A 192 -8.04 -11.59 20.52
C LEU A 192 -7.27 -10.60 19.66
N CYS A 193 -7.97 -9.78 18.86
CA CYS A 193 -7.35 -8.76 18.03
C CYS A 193 -6.53 -7.77 18.85
N ASN A 194 -7.04 -7.29 19.98
CA ASN A 194 -6.31 -6.38 20.86
C ASN A 194 -5.03 -7.02 21.42
N LEU A 195 -5.09 -8.29 21.84
CA LEU A 195 -3.94 -9.03 22.35
C LEU A 195 -2.86 -9.24 21.28
N VAL A 196 -3.27 -9.64 20.08
CA VAL A 196 -2.37 -9.84 18.94
C VAL A 196 -1.78 -8.51 18.48
N GLU A 197 -2.58 -7.45 18.39
CA GLU A 197 -2.11 -6.12 18.01
C GLU A 197 -1.04 -5.60 18.98
N ALA A 198 -1.28 -5.74 20.28
CA ALA A 198 -0.31 -5.33 21.30
C ALA A 198 1.01 -6.10 21.16
N ALA A 199 0.94 -7.44 21.03
CA ALA A 199 2.12 -8.28 20.89
C ALA A 199 2.95 -7.96 19.64
N PHE A 200 2.29 -7.79 18.49
CA PHE A 200 3.00 -7.48 17.24
C PHE A 200 3.42 -6.01 17.13
N THR A 201 2.73 -5.09 17.78
CA THR A 201 3.20 -3.70 17.89
C THR A 201 4.49 -3.66 18.71
N GLU A 202 4.54 -4.33 19.86
CA GLU A 202 5.76 -4.43 20.68
C GLU A 202 6.91 -5.11 19.91
N LEU A 203 6.61 -6.18 19.16
CA LEU A 203 7.58 -6.85 18.30
C LEU A 203 8.17 -5.88 17.26
N LEU A 204 7.32 -5.14 16.56
CA LEU A 204 7.74 -4.18 15.54
C LEU A 204 8.58 -3.05 16.14
N GLU A 205 8.21 -2.54 17.33
CA GLU A 205 8.96 -1.50 18.03
C GLU A 205 10.34 -1.96 18.49
N ARG A 206 10.45 -3.21 18.91
CA ARG A 206 11.70 -3.79 19.35
C ARG A 206 12.63 -4.11 18.17
N GLU A 207 12.13 -4.74 17.13
CA GLU A 207 12.94 -5.20 15.98
C GLU A 207 13.23 -4.06 14.99
N PHE A 208 12.35 -3.07 14.89
CA PHE A 208 12.46 -1.93 13.97
C PHE A 208 12.17 -0.61 14.69
N PRO A 209 13.08 -0.17 15.60
CA PRO A 209 12.90 1.06 16.34
C PRO A 209 12.87 2.27 15.38
N ASP A 210 11.89 3.15 15.56
CA ASP A 210 11.81 4.40 14.79
C ASP A 210 12.84 5.39 15.31
N VAL A 211 13.81 5.74 14.45
CA VAL A 211 14.74 6.85 14.67
C VAL A 211 14.74 7.69 13.39
N LEU A 212 13.60 8.30 13.05
CA LEU A 212 13.48 9.03 11.80
C LEU A 212 13.35 10.52 12.04
N THR A 213 14.23 11.32 11.42
CA THR A 213 14.02 12.77 11.29
C THR A 213 12.86 13.05 10.34
N VAL A 214 12.41 14.31 10.25
CA VAL A 214 11.34 14.71 9.32
C VAL A 214 11.76 14.41 7.86
N GLU A 215 13.01 14.72 7.52
CA GLU A 215 13.58 14.44 6.21
C GLU A 215 13.72 12.93 5.95
N ASP A 216 14.18 12.16 6.95
CA ASP A 216 14.29 10.70 6.84
C ASP A 216 12.92 10.07 6.71
N ASN A 217 11.91 10.59 7.41
CA ASN A 217 10.53 10.11 7.30
C ASN A 217 9.96 10.37 5.90
N GLN A 218 10.18 11.56 5.33
CA GLN A 218 9.74 11.86 3.97
C GLN A 218 10.42 10.95 2.94
N ALA A 219 11.73 10.76 3.04
CA ALA A 219 12.48 9.85 2.17
C ALA A 219 12.01 8.40 2.32
N LEU A 220 11.72 7.97 3.55
CA LEU A 220 11.14 6.65 3.82
C LEU A 220 9.75 6.51 3.21
N GLN A 221 8.86 7.49 3.35
CA GLN A 221 7.51 7.43 2.79
C GLN A 221 7.53 7.32 1.25
N GLU A 222 8.42 8.04 0.58
CA GLU A 222 8.64 7.90 -0.86
C GLU A 222 9.15 6.49 -1.21
N GLN A 223 10.07 5.95 -0.42
CA GLN A 223 10.58 4.59 -0.58
C GLN A 223 9.49 3.54 -0.35
N LEU A 224 8.64 3.73 0.67
CA LEU A 224 7.54 2.83 0.98
C LEU A 224 6.49 2.82 -0.13
N THR A 225 6.09 4.00 -0.62
CA THR A 225 5.17 4.11 -1.76
C THR A 225 5.74 3.39 -2.99
N ARG A 226 7.05 3.53 -3.25
CA ARG A 226 7.73 2.81 -4.32
C ARG A 226 7.72 1.30 -4.07
N ASN A 227 7.99 0.84 -2.85
CA ASN A 227 7.98 -0.58 -2.50
C ASN A 227 6.57 -1.20 -2.62
N GLU A 228 5.52 -0.47 -2.23
CA GLU A 228 4.12 -0.89 -2.46
C GLU A 228 3.82 -1.07 -3.94
N LEU A 229 4.26 -0.14 -4.78
CA LEU A 229 4.10 -0.23 -6.23
C LEU A 229 4.84 -1.45 -6.81
N LEU A 230 6.02 -1.77 -6.27
CA LEU A 230 6.84 -2.91 -6.69
C LEU A 230 6.35 -4.25 -6.16
N PHE A 231 5.76 -4.28 -4.96
CA PHE A 231 5.34 -5.51 -4.29
C PHE A 231 4.36 -6.33 -5.14
N ASN A 232 3.43 -5.66 -5.81
CA ASN A 232 2.46 -6.27 -6.70
C ASN A 232 2.74 -6.00 -8.17
N TYR A 233 3.96 -5.57 -8.52
CA TYR A 233 4.31 -5.32 -9.91
C TYR A 233 4.43 -6.64 -10.68
N HIS A 234 3.80 -6.69 -11.85
CA HIS A 234 3.96 -7.76 -12.80
C HIS A 234 4.75 -7.25 -14.00
N PRO A 235 5.93 -7.86 -14.32
CA PRO A 235 6.76 -7.41 -15.44
C PRO A 235 6.00 -7.45 -16.77
N ILE A 236 6.17 -6.40 -17.56
CA ILE A 236 5.60 -6.27 -18.91
C ILE A 236 6.77 -6.24 -19.89
N PRO A 237 7.13 -7.38 -20.51
CA PRO A 237 8.34 -7.49 -21.34
C PRO A 237 8.43 -6.48 -22.47
N GLU A 238 7.31 -6.12 -23.08
CA GLU A 238 7.25 -5.12 -24.15
C GLU A 238 7.62 -3.71 -23.64
N ALA A 239 7.21 -3.38 -22.43
CA ALA A 239 7.55 -2.10 -21.79
C ALA A 239 9.03 -2.05 -21.41
N ASP A 240 9.55 -3.14 -20.85
CA ASP A 240 10.96 -3.25 -20.48
C ASP A 240 11.87 -3.19 -21.71
N GLN A 241 11.47 -3.81 -22.82
CA GLN A 241 12.19 -3.71 -24.11
C GLN A 241 12.18 -2.27 -24.64
N ALA A 242 11.03 -1.59 -24.62
CA ALA A 242 10.93 -0.20 -25.06
C ALA A 242 11.82 0.74 -24.21
N PHE A 243 11.92 0.47 -22.92
CA PHE A 243 12.81 1.20 -22.02
C PHE A 243 14.28 0.92 -22.31
N ALA A 244 14.66 -0.33 -22.56
CA ALA A 244 16.02 -0.72 -22.94
C ALA A 244 16.43 -0.08 -24.26
N ASP A 245 15.56 -0.08 -25.28
CA ASP A 245 15.80 0.57 -26.57
C ASP A 245 15.96 2.09 -26.40
N PHE A 246 15.16 2.74 -25.55
CA PHE A 246 15.31 4.15 -25.20
C PHE A 246 16.66 4.44 -24.53
N LEU A 247 17.09 3.59 -23.60
CA LEU A 247 18.38 3.78 -22.92
C LEU A 247 19.56 3.62 -23.88
N ALA A 248 19.46 2.71 -24.85
CA ALA A 248 20.49 2.48 -25.86
C ALA A 248 20.56 3.57 -26.93
N ALA A 249 19.50 4.33 -27.14
CA ALA A 249 19.43 5.38 -28.16
C ALA A 249 20.12 6.67 -27.69
N ASP A 250 21.31 6.97 -28.18
CA ASP A 250 22.08 8.15 -27.78
C ASP A 250 21.41 9.48 -28.11
N GLU A 251 20.58 9.55 -29.14
CA GLU A 251 19.89 10.77 -29.57
C GLU A 251 18.59 11.02 -28.80
N GLN A 252 18.00 9.98 -28.19
CA GLN A 252 16.77 10.11 -27.44
C GLN A 252 17.04 10.54 -26.00
N ARG A 253 16.46 11.67 -25.60
CA ARG A 253 16.63 12.25 -24.25
C ARG A 253 15.38 12.10 -23.39
N CYS A 254 14.22 11.94 -24.01
CA CYS A 254 12.96 11.81 -23.30
C CYS A 254 12.14 10.64 -23.86
N LEU A 255 11.60 9.83 -22.95
CA LEU A 255 10.61 8.78 -23.24
C LEU A 255 9.27 9.20 -22.61
N VAL A 256 8.26 9.28 -23.42
CA VAL A 256 6.88 9.55 -23.01
C VAL A 256 6.14 8.23 -22.82
N VAL A 257 5.58 8.01 -21.64
CA VAL A 257 4.74 6.85 -21.33
C VAL A 257 3.30 7.32 -21.17
N THR A 258 2.40 6.81 -21.97
CA THR A 258 0.96 7.10 -21.85
C THR A 258 0.17 5.87 -21.46
N GLY A 259 -0.95 6.04 -20.77
CA GLY A 259 -1.84 4.93 -20.42
C GLY A 259 -3.05 5.40 -19.63
N GLY A 260 -4.12 4.60 -19.66
CA GLY A 260 -5.35 4.84 -18.90
C GLY A 260 -5.12 4.85 -17.39
N CYS A 261 -6.14 5.32 -16.65
CA CYS A 261 -6.15 5.21 -15.20
C CYS A 261 -6.11 3.72 -14.79
N GLY A 262 -5.39 3.39 -13.72
CA GLY A 262 -5.33 2.04 -13.18
C GLY A 262 -4.53 1.01 -13.99
N LEU A 263 -3.88 1.39 -15.10
CA LEU A 263 -3.07 0.47 -15.93
C LEU A 263 -1.66 0.18 -15.38
N GLY A 264 -1.23 0.83 -14.30
CA GLY A 264 0.04 0.52 -13.65
C GLY A 264 1.23 1.38 -14.09
N LYS A 265 1.02 2.58 -14.67
CA LYS A 265 2.10 3.50 -15.06
C LYS A 265 3.09 3.79 -13.93
N SER A 266 2.58 4.10 -12.73
CA SER A 266 3.40 4.38 -11.56
C SER A 266 4.24 3.18 -11.13
N ALA A 267 3.66 1.98 -11.15
CA ALA A 267 4.37 0.74 -10.84
C ALA A 267 5.47 0.44 -11.89
N LEU A 268 5.19 0.71 -13.16
CA LEU A 268 6.16 0.58 -14.25
C LEU A 268 7.36 1.51 -14.07
N LEU A 269 7.13 2.80 -13.77
CA LEU A 269 8.21 3.76 -13.56
C LEU A 269 9.01 3.42 -12.29
N ALA A 270 8.35 2.95 -11.22
CA ALA A 270 9.01 2.47 -10.01
C ALA A 270 9.90 1.27 -10.32
N HIS A 271 9.41 0.31 -11.12
CA HIS A 271 10.18 -0.85 -11.57
C HIS A 271 11.41 -0.44 -12.40
N TRP A 272 11.25 0.45 -13.37
CA TRP A 272 12.38 0.94 -14.15
C TRP A 272 13.42 1.69 -13.29
N SER A 273 12.97 2.44 -12.29
CA SER A 273 13.88 3.04 -11.31
C SER A 273 14.70 2.00 -10.56
N ASP A 274 14.08 0.87 -10.20
CA ASP A 274 14.74 -0.21 -9.50
C ASP A 274 15.71 -0.98 -10.40
N LEU A 275 15.33 -1.27 -11.65
CA LEU A 275 16.21 -1.86 -12.65
C LEU A 275 17.47 -1.03 -12.88
N VAL A 276 17.33 0.30 -13.02
CA VAL A 276 18.49 1.19 -13.21
C VAL A 276 19.39 1.18 -11.97
N ASN A 277 18.80 1.23 -10.77
CA ASN A 277 19.57 1.26 -9.52
C ASN A 277 20.40 -0.01 -9.31
N ASN A 278 19.87 -1.17 -9.70
CA ASN A 278 20.51 -2.47 -9.45
C ASN A 278 21.47 -2.88 -10.57
N ASP A 279 21.17 -2.55 -11.83
CA ASP A 279 21.81 -3.17 -12.99
C ASP A 279 22.61 -2.19 -13.87
N MET A 280 22.50 -0.86 -13.64
CA MET A 280 23.06 0.13 -14.56
C MET A 280 23.95 1.17 -13.87
N PRO A 281 25.00 1.66 -14.57
CA PRO A 281 25.86 2.72 -14.04
C PRO A 281 25.23 4.13 -14.21
N MET A 282 23.96 4.27 -13.87
CA MET A 282 23.19 5.52 -13.91
C MET A 282 22.54 5.79 -12.56
N ILE A 283 22.28 7.05 -12.26
CA ILE A 283 21.60 7.45 -11.03
C ILE A 283 20.11 7.63 -11.32
N PRO A 284 19.23 6.75 -10.82
CA PRO A 284 17.79 6.92 -10.99
C PRO A 284 17.23 7.88 -9.95
N ILE A 285 16.44 8.84 -10.42
CA ILE A 285 15.67 9.76 -9.58
C ILE A 285 14.20 9.57 -9.93
N TYR A 286 13.49 8.88 -9.05
CA TYR A 286 12.04 8.72 -9.16
C TYR A 286 11.32 9.84 -8.43
N HIS A 287 10.33 10.44 -9.07
CA HIS A 287 9.46 11.42 -8.46
C HIS A 287 8.03 11.28 -8.98
N ARG A 288 7.07 11.18 -8.07
CA ARG A 288 5.65 11.11 -8.40
C ARG A 288 4.99 12.44 -8.10
N LEU A 289 4.30 12.97 -9.11
CA LEU A 289 3.42 14.12 -8.97
C LEU A 289 2.01 13.66 -8.60
N ASP A 290 1.30 14.47 -7.86
CA ASP A 290 -0.13 14.34 -7.64
C ASP A 290 -0.78 15.73 -7.53
N SER A 291 -2.10 15.80 -7.57
CA SER A 291 -2.85 17.05 -7.50
C SER A 291 -2.66 17.85 -6.20
N THR A 292 -1.98 17.26 -5.23
CA THR A 292 -1.92 17.72 -3.85
C THR A 292 -0.55 18.19 -3.44
N THR A 293 0.49 17.89 -4.22
CA THR A 293 1.86 18.24 -3.86
C THR A 293 2.25 19.64 -4.31
N LEU A 294 3.10 20.29 -3.53
CA LEU A 294 3.77 21.52 -3.94
C LEU A 294 4.56 21.35 -5.25
N SER A 295 4.93 20.11 -5.58
CA SER A 295 5.59 19.76 -6.84
C SER A 295 4.71 19.94 -8.08
N SER A 296 3.42 20.20 -7.93
CA SER A 296 2.53 20.60 -9.04
C SER A 296 2.92 21.94 -9.67
N TYR A 297 3.78 22.72 -8.99
CA TYR A 297 4.35 23.93 -9.56
C TYR A 297 5.74 23.63 -10.13
N PRO A 298 6.02 24.02 -11.39
CA PRO A 298 7.29 23.70 -12.07
C PRO A 298 8.53 24.12 -11.28
N GLU A 299 8.50 25.27 -10.63
CA GLU A 299 9.62 25.77 -9.83
C GLU A 299 9.94 24.90 -8.62
N THR A 300 8.89 24.44 -7.97
CA THR A 300 9.02 23.54 -6.80
C THR A 300 9.49 22.17 -7.25
N LEU A 301 8.96 21.67 -8.37
CA LEU A 301 9.43 20.41 -8.97
C LEU A 301 10.93 20.50 -9.30
N ALA A 302 11.39 21.58 -9.94
CA ALA A 302 12.80 21.74 -10.26
C ALA A 302 13.69 21.73 -9.00
N ARG A 303 13.27 22.38 -7.91
CA ARG A 303 13.98 22.36 -6.62
C ARG A 303 14.01 20.97 -5.99
N MET A 304 12.88 20.27 -5.99
CA MET A 304 12.79 18.91 -5.43
C MET A 304 13.65 17.92 -6.20
N LEU A 305 13.64 17.99 -7.53
CA LEU A 305 14.52 17.17 -8.38
C LEU A 305 15.99 17.47 -8.13
N ALA A 306 16.38 18.75 -8.00
CA ALA A 306 17.74 19.14 -7.68
C ALA A 306 18.19 18.59 -6.31
N SER A 307 17.36 18.69 -5.29
CA SER A 307 17.64 18.15 -3.95
C SER A 307 17.80 16.63 -3.97
N LYS A 308 16.90 15.91 -4.65
CA LYS A 308 17.00 14.45 -4.80
C LYS A 308 18.28 14.02 -5.52
N CYS A 309 18.62 14.71 -6.62
CA CYS A 309 19.86 14.47 -7.35
C CYS A 309 21.08 14.70 -6.46
N GLN A 310 21.10 15.79 -5.70
CA GLN A 310 22.18 16.11 -4.77
C GLN A 310 22.36 15.03 -3.69
N ASN A 311 21.26 14.55 -3.10
CA ASN A 311 21.31 13.50 -2.09
C ASN A 311 21.81 12.18 -2.69
N ALA A 312 21.33 11.79 -3.87
CA ALA A 312 21.78 10.60 -4.57
C ALA A 312 23.28 10.68 -4.93
N LEU A 313 23.75 11.83 -5.38
CA LEU A 313 25.17 12.06 -5.67
C LEU A 313 26.05 12.01 -4.42
N LYS A 314 25.58 12.52 -3.27
CA LYS A 314 26.32 12.43 -1.98
C LYS A 314 26.53 10.99 -1.53
N HIS A 315 25.55 10.12 -1.75
CA HIS A 315 25.64 8.70 -1.39
C HIS A 315 26.63 7.93 -2.28
N GLN A 316 26.89 8.39 -3.51
CA GLN A 316 27.87 7.76 -4.41
C GLN A 316 29.29 8.35 -4.31
N SER A 317 29.43 9.59 -3.87
CA SER A 317 30.75 10.25 -3.70
C SER A 317 31.18 10.23 -2.23
N LEU A 318 31.76 9.16 -1.78
CA LEU A 318 32.62 9.15 -0.58
C LEU A 318 33.89 9.98 -0.89
N GLY A 319 33.79 11.31 -0.91
CA GLY A 319 34.97 12.15 -0.89
C GLY A 319 35.06 13.42 -1.75
N GLU A 320 34.02 13.90 -2.44
CA GLU A 320 34.14 15.17 -3.18
C GLU A 320 33.13 16.24 -2.73
N GLU A 321 33.69 17.43 -2.38
CA GLU A 321 33.01 18.55 -1.73
C GLU A 321 31.96 19.24 -2.60
N ASN A 322 30.85 19.49 -1.98
CA ASN A 322 29.79 20.51 -2.07
C ASN A 322 30.01 21.74 -2.99
N LEU A 323 29.80 21.59 -4.28
CA LEU A 323 29.57 22.76 -5.16
C LEU A 323 28.07 23.10 -5.33
N PHE A 324 27.17 22.14 -5.11
CA PHE A 324 25.73 22.32 -5.26
C PHE A 324 25.03 22.93 -4.03
N ALA A 325 25.58 22.71 -2.83
CA ALA A 325 24.93 23.07 -1.58
C ALA A 325 24.86 24.58 -1.30
N ALA A 326 25.81 25.34 -1.82
CA ALA A 326 25.94 26.76 -1.48
C ALA A 326 24.95 27.67 -2.24
N GLU A 327 24.56 27.34 -3.46
CA GLU A 327 23.61 28.14 -4.25
C GLU A 327 22.15 27.85 -3.91
N VAL A 328 21.79 26.57 -3.68
CA VAL A 328 20.42 26.17 -3.34
C VAL A 328 20.05 26.56 -1.90
N SER A 329 21.02 26.55 -0.97
CA SER A 329 20.78 26.89 0.45
C SER A 329 20.50 28.39 0.66
N LYS A 330 21.12 29.28 -0.13
CA LYS A 330 20.89 30.72 -0.02
C LYS A 330 19.50 31.18 -0.47
N GLU A 331 18.87 30.45 -1.39
CA GLU A 331 17.53 30.77 -1.86
C GLU A 331 16.41 30.18 -0.94
N LEU A 332 16.69 29.12 -0.18
CA LEU A 332 15.75 28.58 0.82
C LEU A 332 15.47 29.58 1.95
N ASP A 333 16.50 30.31 2.42
CA ASP A 333 16.35 31.31 3.50
C ASP A 333 15.50 32.53 3.07
N SER A 334 15.52 32.88 1.77
CA SER A 334 14.68 33.98 1.25
C SER A 334 13.19 33.61 1.19
N THR A 335 12.88 32.32 0.99
CA THR A 335 11.49 31.83 0.90
C THR A 335 10.81 31.76 2.27
N GLN A 336 11.55 31.50 3.35
CA GLN A 336 11.02 31.55 4.72
C GLN A 336 10.59 32.97 5.13
N SER A 337 11.31 33.99 4.65
CA SER A 337 10.94 35.39 4.87
C SER A 337 9.65 35.78 4.15
N THR A 338 9.44 35.30 2.93
CA THR A 338 8.25 35.58 2.13
C THR A 338 7.02 34.85 2.69
N ALA A 339 7.17 33.60 3.10
CA ALA A 339 6.10 32.82 3.73
C ALA A 339 5.64 33.44 5.06
N LYS A 340 6.56 34.01 5.86
CA LYS A 340 6.22 34.72 7.10
C LYS A 340 5.43 36.01 6.83
N SER A 341 5.76 36.74 5.76
CA SER A 341 5.03 37.96 5.38
C SER A 341 3.63 37.66 4.84
N ILE A 342 3.45 36.53 4.15
CA ILE A 342 2.12 36.04 3.72
C ILE A 342 1.30 35.59 4.94
N MET A 343 1.90 34.92 5.91
CA MET A 343 1.26 34.55 7.18
C MET A 343 0.74 35.78 7.97
N ASP A 344 1.55 36.82 8.06
CA ASP A 344 1.16 38.05 8.76
C ASP A 344 0.04 38.79 8.00
N ALA A 345 0.03 38.75 6.67
CA ALA A 345 -1.03 39.32 5.85
C ALA A 345 -2.36 38.55 5.97
N VAL A 346 -2.31 37.20 6.03
CA VAL A 346 -3.51 36.35 6.20
C VAL A 346 -4.06 36.46 7.62
N LYS A 347 -3.22 36.45 8.67
CA LYS A 347 -3.66 36.71 10.04
C LYS A 347 -4.39 38.05 10.17
N ASN A 348 -3.87 39.08 9.53
CA ASN A 348 -4.49 40.41 9.57
C ASN A 348 -5.80 40.48 8.76
N SER A 349 -5.99 39.67 7.71
CA SER A 349 -7.24 39.62 6.96
C SER A 349 -8.35 38.79 7.64
N VAL A 350 -7.98 37.74 8.37
CA VAL A 350 -8.94 36.92 9.14
C VAL A 350 -9.40 37.64 10.41
N LEU A 351 -8.56 38.46 11.04
CA LEU A 351 -8.91 39.26 12.22
C LEU A 351 -9.69 40.54 11.91
N MET A 352 -9.67 41.00 10.67
CA MET A 352 -10.39 42.17 10.19
C MET A 352 -11.55 41.75 9.29
N GLY A 353 -12.60 41.16 9.85
CA GLY A 353 -13.80 40.82 9.13
C GLY A 353 -14.25 41.93 8.18
N ASP A 354 -14.60 41.58 6.97
CA ASP A 354 -15.42 42.36 6.02
C ASP A 354 -14.77 43.48 5.20
N ALA A 355 -13.52 43.48 4.89
CA ALA A 355 -12.99 44.45 3.94
C ALA A 355 -12.10 43.82 2.86
N GLY A 356 -12.74 43.40 1.76
CA GLY A 356 -12.11 43.57 0.46
C GLY A 356 -11.22 42.45 -0.08
N LEU A 357 -11.74 41.27 -0.26
CA LEU A 357 -11.24 40.30 -1.24
C LEU A 357 -11.64 40.69 -2.68
N ASN A 358 -11.43 41.94 -3.06
CA ASN A 358 -11.59 42.43 -4.43
C ASN A 358 -10.26 42.57 -5.16
N ILE A 359 -9.27 41.74 -4.82
CA ILE A 359 -7.94 41.77 -5.46
C ILE A 359 -7.84 40.90 -6.70
N PHE A 360 -8.85 40.09 -7.01
CA PHE A 360 -8.82 39.15 -8.14
C PHE A 360 -9.86 39.39 -9.25
N SER A 361 -10.26 40.62 -9.48
CA SER A 361 -11.07 40.94 -10.65
C SER A 361 -10.24 41.61 -11.74
N GLY A 362 -9.65 40.84 -12.64
CA GLY A 362 -9.02 41.36 -13.84
C GLY A 362 -8.26 40.28 -14.60
N ASN A 363 -8.89 39.71 -15.65
CA ASN A 363 -8.25 38.75 -16.55
C ASN A 363 -6.88 39.18 -17.07
N THR A 364 -6.61 40.48 -17.18
CA THR A 364 -5.33 40.99 -17.69
C THR A 364 -4.17 40.89 -16.67
N LEU A 365 -4.45 41.06 -15.38
CA LEU A 365 -3.43 40.88 -14.33
C LEU A 365 -3.13 39.39 -14.10
N ARG A 366 -4.12 38.53 -14.28
CA ARG A 366 -3.97 37.07 -14.21
C ARG A 366 -3.05 36.58 -15.34
N ASN A 367 -3.29 37.02 -16.58
CA ASN A 367 -2.46 36.64 -17.73
C ASN A 367 -1.00 37.13 -17.60
N LEU A 368 -0.78 38.31 -17.02
CA LEU A 368 0.59 38.84 -16.81
C LEU A 368 1.34 38.07 -15.71
N LYS A 369 0.66 37.67 -14.61
CA LYS A 369 1.25 36.80 -13.58
C LYS A 369 1.54 35.40 -14.11
N GLU A 370 0.64 34.80 -14.87
CA GLU A 370 0.87 33.51 -15.50
C GLU A 370 2.08 33.50 -16.44
N ILE A 371 2.27 34.56 -17.21
CA ILE A 371 3.46 34.74 -18.09
C ILE A 371 4.74 34.90 -17.26
N GLU A 372 4.71 35.67 -16.17
CA GLU A 372 5.87 35.88 -15.29
C GLU A 372 6.21 34.56 -14.53
N GLU A 373 5.22 33.82 -14.06
CA GLU A 373 5.38 32.49 -13.44
C GLU A 373 5.97 31.50 -14.43
N ASP A 374 5.49 31.42 -15.66
CA ASP A 374 6.02 30.54 -16.72
C ASP A 374 7.48 30.85 -17.07
N LEU A 375 7.86 32.15 -17.20
CA LEU A 375 9.24 32.54 -17.44
C LEU A 375 10.16 32.17 -16.27
N ASN A 376 9.71 32.31 -15.04
CA ASN A 376 10.43 31.89 -13.86
C ASN A 376 10.63 30.36 -13.83
N SER A 377 9.61 29.60 -14.21
CA SER A 377 9.65 28.16 -14.29
C SER A 377 10.66 27.65 -15.31
N ILE A 378 10.69 28.23 -16.52
CA ILE A 378 11.67 27.92 -17.58
C ILE A 378 13.09 28.20 -17.09
N GLN A 379 13.31 29.36 -16.41
CA GLN A 379 14.61 29.71 -15.87
C GLN A 379 15.09 28.69 -14.80
N LYS A 380 14.22 28.26 -13.90
CA LYS A 380 14.56 27.24 -12.87
C LYS A 380 14.89 25.90 -13.48
N PHE A 381 14.12 25.45 -14.48
CA PHE A 381 14.47 24.24 -15.22
C PHE A 381 15.77 24.36 -16.00
N SER A 382 16.06 25.51 -16.59
CA SER A 382 17.35 25.78 -17.25
C SER A 382 18.54 25.68 -16.27
N GLN A 383 18.38 26.20 -15.05
CA GLN A 383 19.37 26.04 -13.98
C GLN A 383 19.53 24.56 -13.55
N LEU A 384 18.41 23.84 -13.40
CA LEU A 384 18.44 22.39 -13.12
C LEU A 384 19.20 21.64 -14.21
N TRP A 385 18.90 21.89 -15.50
CA TRP A 385 19.59 21.23 -16.62
C TRP A 385 21.07 21.57 -16.67
N SER A 386 21.45 22.82 -16.42
CA SER A 386 22.85 23.24 -16.34
C SER A 386 23.60 22.51 -15.24
N ALA A 387 22.99 22.40 -14.08
CA ALA A 387 23.57 21.73 -12.94
C ALA A 387 23.70 20.20 -13.14
N LEU A 388 22.65 19.55 -13.66
CA LEU A 388 22.69 18.11 -13.97
C LEU A 388 23.66 17.81 -15.12
N GLY A 389 23.78 18.71 -16.11
CA GLY A 389 24.73 18.61 -17.20
C GLY A 389 26.19 18.63 -16.78
N ALA A 390 26.50 19.25 -15.64
CA ALA A 390 27.83 19.25 -15.04
C ALA A 390 28.18 17.97 -14.27
N SER A 391 27.21 17.08 -14.04
CA SER A 391 27.45 15.80 -13.35
C SER A 391 28.35 14.89 -14.18
N ARG A 392 29.29 14.22 -13.50
CA ARG A 392 30.13 13.17 -14.09
C ARG A 392 29.38 11.85 -14.29
N TYR A 393 28.27 11.67 -13.58
CA TYR A 393 27.47 10.45 -13.63
C TYR A 393 26.26 10.64 -14.54
N PRO A 394 25.92 9.67 -15.38
CA PRO A 394 24.66 9.67 -16.09
C PRO A 394 23.48 9.64 -15.12
N ILE A 395 22.46 10.44 -15.37
CA ILE A 395 21.28 10.55 -14.52
C ILE A 395 20.05 10.20 -15.33
N ILE A 396 19.10 9.50 -14.74
CA ILE A 396 17.77 9.32 -15.30
C ILE A 396 16.71 9.84 -14.34
N LEU A 397 15.88 10.75 -14.81
CA LEU A 397 14.72 11.26 -14.09
C LEU A 397 13.48 10.50 -14.54
N LEU A 398 12.79 9.85 -13.61
CA LEU A 398 11.51 9.19 -13.85
C LEU A 398 10.43 10.00 -13.14
N ILE A 399 9.69 10.80 -13.90
CA ILE A 399 8.66 11.71 -13.37
C ILE A 399 7.30 11.12 -13.68
N ASP A 400 6.63 10.67 -12.61
CA ASP A 400 5.34 10.01 -12.71
C ASP A 400 4.21 11.03 -12.63
N ASP A 401 3.24 10.85 -13.52
CA ASP A 401 2.00 11.63 -13.65
C ASP A 401 2.20 13.13 -13.85
N ILE A 402 3.05 13.48 -14.80
CA ILE A 402 3.38 14.87 -15.15
C ILE A 402 2.13 15.71 -15.52
N SER A 403 0.99 15.07 -15.79
CA SER A 403 -0.30 15.74 -16.07
C SER A 403 -0.78 16.62 -14.90
N TYR A 404 -0.30 16.36 -13.69
CA TYR A 404 -0.60 17.18 -12.50
C TYR A 404 0.24 18.46 -12.42
N LEU A 405 1.26 18.61 -13.26
CA LEU A 405 2.02 19.84 -13.32
C LEU A 405 1.14 20.95 -13.91
N ASN A 406 1.17 22.14 -13.32
CA ASN A 406 0.25 23.25 -13.60
C ASN A 406 0.83 24.36 -14.54
N PRO A 407 1.54 24.04 -15.63
CA PRO A 407 1.78 24.96 -16.72
C PRO A 407 0.76 24.75 -17.85
N THR A 408 0.66 25.72 -18.74
CA THR A 408 -0.04 25.51 -20.01
C THR A 408 0.64 24.41 -20.83
N GLU A 409 -0.10 23.66 -21.66
CA GLU A 409 0.44 22.54 -22.46
C GLU A 409 1.67 22.93 -23.30
N ALA A 410 1.73 24.17 -23.79
CA ALA A 410 2.85 24.68 -24.57
C ALA A 410 4.10 24.95 -23.71
N SER A 411 3.92 25.40 -22.48
CA SER A 411 5.04 25.67 -21.57
C SER A 411 5.64 24.38 -21.01
N LEU A 412 4.85 23.32 -20.80
CA LEU A 412 5.34 22.02 -20.32
C LEU A 412 6.45 21.45 -21.23
N PHE A 413 6.23 21.42 -22.54
CA PHE A 413 7.26 20.96 -23.49
C PHE A 413 8.53 21.80 -23.38
N SER A 414 8.42 23.11 -23.20
CA SER A 414 9.54 24.04 -23.10
C SER A 414 10.44 23.75 -21.89
N LEU A 415 9.88 23.25 -20.79
CA LEU A 415 10.66 22.85 -19.60
C LEU A 415 11.65 21.72 -19.90
N PHE A 416 11.33 20.83 -20.83
CA PHE A 416 12.12 19.66 -21.20
C PHE A 416 12.83 19.78 -22.55
N ALA A 417 12.82 20.97 -23.17
CA ALA A 417 13.44 21.17 -24.49
C ALA A 417 14.98 21.14 -24.48
N SER A 418 15.61 21.35 -23.31
CA SER A 418 17.08 21.53 -23.18
C SER A 418 17.72 20.47 -22.27
N ILE A 419 17.25 19.21 -22.30
CA ILE A 419 17.82 18.11 -21.51
C ILE A 419 19.30 17.88 -21.93
N PRO A 420 20.26 17.90 -20.98
CA PRO A 420 21.69 17.71 -21.30
C PRO A 420 22.02 16.27 -21.72
N PRO A 421 23.16 16.06 -22.43
CA PRO A 421 23.51 14.75 -22.99
C PRO A 421 23.66 13.61 -21.99
N ASN A 422 24.07 13.90 -20.76
CA ASN A 422 24.26 12.92 -19.68
C ASN A 422 22.98 12.67 -18.88
N VAL A 423 21.84 13.27 -19.28
CA VAL A 423 20.55 13.10 -18.60
C VAL A 423 19.54 12.49 -19.54
N LYS A 424 18.81 11.51 -19.05
CA LYS A 424 17.61 10.95 -19.68
C LYS A 424 16.38 11.22 -18.82
N VAL A 425 15.23 11.38 -19.43
CA VAL A 425 13.97 11.68 -18.74
C VAL A 425 12.89 10.71 -19.19
N VAL A 426 12.13 10.17 -18.26
CA VAL A 426 10.89 9.42 -18.52
C VAL A 426 9.74 10.21 -17.92
N LEU A 427 8.72 10.49 -18.72
CA LEU A 427 7.52 11.22 -18.31
C LEU A 427 6.30 10.34 -18.47
N SER A 428 5.51 10.14 -17.42
CA SER A 428 4.22 9.46 -17.57
C SER A 428 3.07 10.45 -17.68
N PHE A 429 2.10 10.13 -18.55
CA PHE A 429 0.91 10.93 -18.78
C PHE A 429 -0.35 10.06 -18.68
N SER A 430 -1.46 10.65 -18.25
CA SER A 430 -2.77 10.06 -18.44
C SER A 430 -3.12 10.00 -19.95
N ALA A 431 -3.77 8.93 -20.39
CA ALA A 431 -4.23 8.82 -21.78
C ALA A 431 -5.27 9.88 -22.15
N SER A 432 -5.95 10.49 -21.16
CA SER A 432 -6.91 11.58 -21.37
C SER A 432 -6.23 12.95 -21.56
N SER A 433 -4.96 13.10 -21.21
CA SER A 433 -4.20 14.33 -21.37
C SER A 433 -3.74 14.48 -22.82
N THR A 434 -3.76 15.69 -23.33
CA THR A 434 -3.19 16.05 -24.64
C THR A 434 -1.77 16.62 -24.51
N ALA A 435 -1.31 16.89 -23.28
CA ALA A 435 -0.05 17.55 -22.98
C ALA A 435 1.20 16.79 -23.46
N TYR A 436 1.08 15.48 -23.75
CA TYR A 436 2.18 14.68 -24.32
C TYR A 436 2.36 14.88 -25.84
N LEU A 437 1.34 15.36 -26.54
CA LEU A 437 1.39 15.47 -28.01
C LEU A 437 2.56 16.33 -28.54
N PRO A 438 2.92 17.47 -27.94
CA PRO A 438 4.09 18.24 -28.37
C PRO A 438 5.40 17.44 -28.31
N PHE A 439 5.57 16.55 -27.34
CA PHE A 439 6.75 15.69 -27.22
C PHE A 439 6.83 14.72 -28.41
N VAL A 440 5.74 14.01 -28.68
CA VAL A 440 5.67 13.03 -29.77
C VAL A 440 5.85 13.72 -31.14
N GLN A 441 5.23 14.87 -31.35
CA GLN A 441 5.36 15.65 -32.58
C GLN A 441 6.80 16.14 -32.84
N ASN A 442 7.58 16.36 -31.78
CA ASN A 442 8.99 16.74 -31.87
C ASN A 442 9.96 15.53 -31.88
N GLY A 443 9.44 14.31 -32.05
CA GLY A 443 10.24 13.10 -32.27
C GLY A 443 10.79 12.43 -31.02
N TYR A 444 10.27 12.74 -29.83
CA TYR A 444 10.62 12.01 -28.61
C TYR A 444 10.01 10.60 -28.63
N ALA A 445 10.71 9.64 -28.01
CA ALA A 445 10.24 8.26 -27.89
C ALA A 445 8.90 8.19 -27.13
N HIS A 446 8.00 7.33 -27.61
CA HIS A 446 6.66 7.18 -27.01
C HIS A 446 6.33 5.70 -26.83
N PHE A 447 5.89 5.35 -25.63
CA PHE A 447 5.36 4.02 -25.30
C PHE A 447 3.94 4.16 -24.74
N GLN A 448 3.00 3.42 -25.33
CA GLN A 448 1.62 3.36 -24.83
C GLN A 448 1.44 2.09 -24.00
N LEU A 449 1.20 2.27 -22.70
CA LEU A 449 0.89 1.17 -21.78
C LEU A 449 -0.56 0.73 -21.99
N ASN A 450 -0.71 -0.53 -22.34
CA ASN A 450 -2.01 -1.18 -22.53
C ASN A 450 -2.39 -1.99 -21.28
N GLY A 451 -3.65 -2.42 -21.19
CA GLY A 451 -4.11 -3.33 -20.14
C GLY A 451 -3.49 -4.74 -20.29
N PHE A 452 -3.62 -5.54 -19.25
CA PHE A 452 -3.12 -6.90 -19.22
C PHE A 452 -3.69 -7.77 -20.37
N SER A 453 -2.86 -8.65 -20.92
CA SER A 453 -3.35 -9.80 -21.66
C SER A 453 -3.99 -10.81 -20.69
N GLN A 454 -4.70 -11.80 -21.21
CA GLN A 454 -5.23 -12.88 -20.35
C GLN A 454 -4.10 -13.66 -19.64
N ALA A 455 -2.95 -13.84 -20.32
CA ALA A 455 -1.80 -14.50 -19.73
C ALA A 455 -1.19 -13.70 -18.59
N ASP A 456 -1.04 -12.37 -18.76
CA ASP A 456 -0.53 -11.47 -17.73
C ASP A 456 -1.48 -11.41 -16.53
N ALA A 457 -2.80 -11.32 -16.77
CA ALA A 457 -3.79 -11.32 -15.71
C ALA A 457 -3.76 -12.61 -14.89
N LYS A 458 -3.62 -13.77 -15.55
CA LYS A 458 -3.48 -15.06 -14.87
C LYS A 458 -2.19 -15.13 -14.07
N SER A 459 -1.07 -14.73 -14.66
CA SER A 459 0.24 -14.71 -13.99
C SER A 459 0.25 -13.75 -12.80
N PHE A 460 -0.30 -12.55 -12.97
CA PHE A 460 -0.47 -11.57 -11.89
C PHE A 460 -1.33 -12.10 -10.75
N SER A 461 -2.48 -12.70 -11.06
CA SER A 461 -3.39 -13.26 -10.04
C SER A 461 -2.69 -14.37 -9.24
N LYS A 462 -1.95 -15.25 -9.91
CA LYS A 462 -1.17 -16.29 -9.24
C LYS A 462 -0.08 -15.71 -8.35
N GLN A 463 0.66 -14.72 -8.83
CA GLN A 463 1.69 -14.02 -8.07
C GLN A 463 1.07 -13.33 -6.84
N TYR A 464 0.00 -12.55 -7.04
CA TYR A 464 -0.70 -11.82 -5.97
C TYR A 464 -1.21 -12.76 -4.86
N LEU A 465 -1.94 -13.80 -5.24
CA LEU A 465 -2.51 -14.76 -4.29
C LEU A 465 -1.43 -15.60 -3.59
N SER A 466 -0.31 -15.89 -4.26
CA SER A 466 0.78 -16.65 -3.66
C SER A 466 1.43 -15.94 -2.47
N THR A 467 1.42 -14.61 -2.42
CA THR A 467 1.87 -13.83 -1.25
C THR A 467 1.02 -14.07 -0.01
N TYR A 468 -0.24 -14.46 -0.22
CA TYR A 468 -1.18 -14.82 0.85
C TYR A 468 -1.32 -16.34 1.02
N SER A 469 -0.43 -17.12 0.37
CA SER A 469 -0.50 -18.60 0.33
C SER A 469 -1.87 -19.11 -0.14
N LYS A 470 -2.43 -18.44 -1.16
CA LYS A 470 -3.72 -18.74 -1.76
C LYS A 470 -3.55 -19.03 -3.25
N ALA A 471 -4.42 -19.91 -3.78
CA ALA A 471 -4.45 -20.24 -5.20
C ALA A 471 -5.90 -20.39 -5.67
N LEU A 472 -6.15 -20.08 -6.93
CA LEU A 472 -7.44 -20.35 -7.58
C LEU A 472 -7.43 -21.75 -8.17
N SER A 473 -8.56 -22.44 -8.09
CA SER A 473 -8.81 -23.66 -8.84
C SER A 473 -8.97 -23.36 -10.33
N THR A 474 -8.84 -24.33 -11.21
CA THR A 474 -9.00 -24.18 -12.66
C THR A 474 -10.37 -23.54 -13.00
N GLN A 475 -11.44 -23.93 -12.30
CA GLN A 475 -12.76 -23.34 -12.50
C GLN A 475 -12.79 -21.84 -12.14
N GLN A 476 -12.14 -21.44 -11.06
CA GLN A 476 -12.04 -20.05 -10.62
C GLN A 476 -11.17 -19.23 -11.57
N GLU A 477 -10.07 -19.79 -12.08
CA GLU A 477 -9.27 -19.17 -13.13
C GLU A 477 -10.09 -18.91 -14.40
N ASP A 478 -10.97 -19.84 -14.81
CA ASP A 478 -11.86 -19.68 -15.96
C ASP A 478 -12.90 -18.58 -15.73
N ILE A 479 -13.48 -18.51 -14.52
CA ILE A 479 -14.39 -17.43 -14.14
C ILE A 479 -13.67 -16.09 -14.25
N LEU A 480 -12.48 -15.97 -13.70
CA LEU A 480 -11.67 -14.75 -13.73
C LEU A 480 -11.31 -14.35 -15.16
N ALA A 481 -10.88 -15.31 -15.99
CA ALA A 481 -10.49 -15.08 -17.38
C ALA A 481 -11.66 -14.60 -18.26
N SER A 482 -12.90 -14.94 -17.89
CA SER A 482 -14.11 -14.47 -18.59
C SER A 482 -14.49 -13.01 -18.26
N TRP A 483 -13.93 -12.44 -17.21
CA TRP A 483 -14.26 -11.10 -16.76
C TRP A 483 -13.65 -10.03 -17.67
N VAL A 484 -14.47 -9.08 -18.08
CA VAL A 484 -14.05 -8.00 -19.01
C VAL A 484 -13.01 -7.09 -18.37
N LEU A 485 -13.17 -6.78 -17.08
CA LEU A 485 -12.27 -5.88 -16.33
C LEU A 485 -10.97 -6.54 -15.86
N VAL A 486 -10.78 -7.84 -16.11
CA VAL A 486 -9.53 -8.55 -15.80
C VAL A 486 -8.30 -7.92 -16.45
N LYS A 487 -8.50 -7.21 -17.57
CA LYS A 487 -7.46 -6.48 -18.28
C LYS A 487 -7.01 -5.20 -17.59
N GLN A 488 -7.73 -4.75 -16.59
CA GLN A 488 -7.38 -3.56 -15.81
C GLN A 488 -6.68 -3.98 -14.51
N PRO A 489 -5.36 -3.79 -14.39
CA PRO A 489 -4.59 -4.23 -13.22
C PRO A 489 -5.18 -3.76 -11.89
N ARG A 490 -5.69 -2.53 -11.84
CA ARG A 490 -6.32 -1.97 -10.63
C ARG A 490 -7.60 -2.71 -10.25
N CYS A 491 -8.53 -2.91 -11.18
CA CYS A 491 -9.76 -3.66 -10.91
C CYS A 491 -9.44 -5.10 -10.49
N LEU A 492 -8.44 -5.70 -11.14
CA LEU A 492 -7.99 -7.04 -10.79
C LEU A 492 -7.40 -7.08 -9.36
N SER A 493 -6.56 -6.12 -8.99
CA SER A 493 -6.02 -6.02 -7.61
C SER A 493 -7.13 -5.86 -6.57
N VAL A 494 -8.14 -5.03 -6.84
CA VAL A 494 -9.29 -4.85 -5.95
C VAL A 494 -10.06 -6.16 -5.80
N LEU A 495 -10.36 -6.84 -6.90
CA LEU A 495 -11.05 -8.14 -6.84
C LEU A 495 -10.24 -9.18 -6.06
N LEU A 496 -8.94 -9.30 -6.33
CA LEU A 496 -8.07 -10.24 -5.62
C LEU A 496 -8.02 -9.92 -4.12
N ASN A 497 -8.04 -8.64 -3.74
CA ASN A 497 -8.12 -8.23 -2.35
C ASN A 497 -9.46 -8.62 -1.71
N GLU A 498 -10.57 -8.45 -2.40
CA GLU A 498 -11.89 -8.95 -1.99
C GLU A 498 -11.87 -10.47 -1.76
N LEU A 499 -11.27 -11.22 -2.69
CA LEU A 499 -11.13 -12.68 -2.54
C LEU A 499 -10.20 -13.08 -1.39
N VAL A 500 -9.18 -12.29 -1.09
CA VAL A 500 -8.29 -12.53 0.07
C VAL A 500 -9.04 -12.29 1.38
N SER A 501 -9.92 -11.32 1.44
CA SER A 501 -10.71 -11.00 2.64
C SER A 501 -11.91 -11.94 2.84
N PHE A 502 -12.39 -12.60 1.77
CA PHE A 502 -13.54 -13.49 1.84
C PHE A 502 -13.23 -14.77 2.58
N GLY A 503 -14.02 -15.07 3.63
CA GLY A 503 -13.74 -16.14 4.58
C GLY A 503 -14.41 -17.50 4.29
N GLN A 504 -15.38 -17.58 3.34
CA GLN A 504 -16.20 -18.76 3.12
C GLN A 504 -15.80 -19.51 1.84
N TYR A 505 -15.09 -20.61 1.99
CA TYR A 505 -14.57 -21.39 0.86
C TYR A 505 -15.68 -21.93 -0.04
N ASP A 506 -16.74 -22.50 0.54
CA ASP A 506 -17.83 -23.12 -0.22
C ASP A 506 -18.62 -22.12 -1.07
N ALA A 507 -18.65 -20.85 -0.68
CA ALA A 507 -19.33 -19.76 -1.39
C ALA A 507 -18.41 -18.97 -2.33
N LEU A 508 -17.11 -19.27 -2.39
CA LEU A 508 -16.12 -18.47 -3.13
C LEU A 508 -16.44 -18.37 -4.62
N ASN A 509 -16.87 -19.46 -5.26
CA ASN A 509 -17.22 -19.45 -6.69
C ASN A 509 -18.42 -18.55 -6.99
N GLU A 510 -19.43 -18.54 -6.12
CA GLU A 510 -20.60 -17.68 -6.25
C GLU A 510 -20.23 -16.21 -6.01
N TYR A 511 -19.46 -15.93 -4.96
CA TYR A 511 -18.95 -14.62 -4.60
C TYR A 511 -18.13 -14.02 -5.76
N MET A 512 -17.15 -14.74 -6.28
CA MET A 512 -16.32 -14.36 -7.40
C MET A 512 -17.15 -14.14 -8.67
N SER A 513 -18.10 -15.05 -8.98
CA SER A 513 -18.99 -14.92 -10.13
C SER A 513 -19.88 -13.69 -10.05
N GLY A 514 -20.26 -13.28 -8.84
CA GLY A 514 -21.01 -12.05 -8.59
C GLY A 514 -20.28 -10.82 -9.12
N TYR A 515 -19.00 -10.67 -8.80
CA TYR A 515 -18.15 -9.59 -9.29
C TYR A 515 -17.82 -9.72 -10.79
N CYS A 516 -17.49 -10.92 -11.25
CA CYS A 516 -17.07 -11.15 -12.63
C CYS A 516 -18.20 -10.98 -13.69
N ARG A 517 -19.44 -10.82 -13.27
CA ARG A 517 -20.56 -10.42 -14.16
C ARG A 517 -20.63 -8.93 -14.43
N LEU A 518 -19.94 -8.12 -13.64
CA LEU A 518 -19.95 -6.67 -13.76
C LEU A 518 -18.92 -6.26 -14.82
N ASN A 519 -19.37 -5.55 -15.85
CA ASN A 519 -18.57 -5.21 -17.02
C ASN A 519 -18.08 -3.76 -17.04
N GLU A 520 -18.59 -2.93 -16.12
CA GLU A 520 -18.24 -1.52 -15.99
C GLU A 520 -17.57 -1.26 -14.64
N VAL A 521 -16.50 -0.45 -14.64
CA VAL A 521 -15.72 -0.12 -13.45
C VAL A 521 -16.60 0.49 -12.36
N GLY A 522 -17.52 1.39 -12.74
CA GLY A 522 -18.45 2.01 -11.79
C GLY A 522 -19.34 1.00 -11.08
N GLN A 523 -19.95 0.05 -11.82
CA GLN A 523 -20.77 -1.01 -11.22
C GLN A 523 -19.96 -1.94 -10.31
N PHE A 524 -18.71 -2.23 -10.70
CA PHE A 524 -17.80 -3.03 -9.89
C PHE A 524 -17.49 -2.33 -8.57
N TYR A 525 -17.14 -1.04 -8.60
CA TYR A 525 -16.86 -0.27 -7.39
C TYR A 525 -18.11 -0.08 -6.53
N ASP A 526 -19.29 0.16 -7.12
CA ASP A 526 -20.56 0.20 -6.38
C ASP A 526 -20.82 -1.11 -5.61
N SER A 527 -20.43 -2.26 -6.18
CA SER A 527 -20.56 -3.56 -5.51
C SER A 527 -19.59 -3.70 -4.33
N VAL A 528 -18.35 -3.21 -4.46
CA VAL A 528 -17.36 -3.15 -3.37
C VAL A 528 -17.88 -2.25 -2.25
N LEU A 529 -18.36 -1.05 -2.57
CA LEU A 529 -18.90 -0.10 -1.59
C LEU A 529 -20.13 -0.65 -0.85
N ARG A 530 -20.99 -1.37 -1.57
CA ARG A 530 -22.16 -2.04 -0.98
C ARG A 530 -21.75 -3.10 0.03
N ARG A 531 -20.72 -3.92 -0.29
CA ARG A 531 -20.18 -4.92 0.63
C ARG A 531 -19.59 -4.24 1.88
N LEU A 532 -18.75 -3.20 1.69
CA LEU A 532 -18.18 -2.44 2.80
C LEU A 532 -19.27 -1.86 3.72
N SER A 533 -20.32 -1.27 3.12
CA SER A 533 -21.45 -0.74 3.89
C SER A 533 -22.21 -1.81 4.68
N ALA A 534 -22.32 -3.02 4.12
CA ALA A 534 -23.00 -4.14 4.80
C ALA A 534 -22.15 -4.70 5.96
N ASP A 535 -20.82 -4.70 5.83
CA ASP A 535 -19.91 -5.29 6.81
C ASP A 535 -19.59 -4.34 7.99
N TYR A 536 -19.58 -3.02 7.75
CA TYR A 536 -19.05 -2.03 8.70
C TYR A 536 -20.02 -0.89 9.06
N GLY A 537 -21.21 -0.86 8.47
CA GLY A 537 -22.19 0.22 8.65
C GLY A 537 -22.14 1.27 7.53
N SER A 538 -23.32 1.61 7.02
CA SER A 538 -23.41 2.50 5.83
C SER A 538 -23.12 3.96 6.17
N GLU A 539 -23.45 4.40 7.39
CA GLU A 539 -23.26 5.79 7.82
C GLU A 539 -21.77 6.08 8.09
N GLU A 540 -21.11 5.25 8.89
CA GLU A 540 -19.70 5.39 9.26
C GLU A 540 -18.80 5.28 8.02
N ILE A 541 -19.09 4.30 7.15
CA ILE A 541 -18.38 4.11 5.89
C ILE A 541 -18.58 5.29 4.96
N GLY A 542 -19.84 5.71 4.76
CA GLY A 542 -20.19 6.81 3.86
C GLY A 542 -19.48 8.10 4.26
N ARG A 543 -19.54 8.45 5.54
CA ARG A 543 -18.88 9.65 6.07
C ARG A 543 -17.36 9.58 5.90
N THR A 544 -16.75 8.44 6.25
CA THR A 544 -15.30 8.24 6.11
C THR A 544 -14.85 8.36 4.65
N LEU A 545 -15.55 7.70 3.73
CA LEU A 545 -15.16 7.68 2.32
C LEU A 545 -15.39 9.02 1.63
N LEU A 546 -16.50 9.70 1.91
CA LEU A 546 -16.75 11.05 1.38
C LEU A 546 -15.67 12.02 1.82
N MET A 547 -15.29 12.03 3.10
CA MET A 547 -14.21 12.89 3.60
C MET A 547 -12.88 12.59 2.89
N LEU A 548 -12.52 11.30 2.77
CA LEU A 548 -11.29 10.89 2.09
C LEU A 548 -11.28 11.18 0.58
N SER A 549 -12.45 11.23 -0.07
CA SER A 549 -12.58 11.58 -1.49
C SER A 549 -12.47 13.08 -1.73
N LEU A 550 -12.89 13.89 -0.77
CA LEU A 550 -12.91 15.35 -0.87
C LEU A 550 -11.61 16.03 -0.46
N THR A 551 -10.68 15.32 0.17
CA THR A 551 -9.42 15.93 0.62
C THR A 551 -8.42 16.16 -0.50
N LEU A 552 -7.69 17.26 -0.44
CA LEU A 552 -6.63 17.59 -1.39
C LEU A 552 -5.32 16.85 -1.08
N GLU A 553 -4.83 16.93 0.16
CA GLU A 553 -3.53 16.35 0.57
C GLU A 553 -3.65 15.08 1.42
N GLY A 554 -4.87 14.66 1.71
CA GLY A 554 -5.14 13.55 2.62
C GLY A 554 -5.28 14.01 4.08
N PHE A 555 -5.84 13.14 4.91
CA PHE A 555 -6.01 13.33 6.35
C PHE A 555 -5.10 12.38 7.12
N THR A 556 -4.60 12.83 8.27
CA THR A 556 -3.93 11.94 9.22
C THR A 556 -4.93 10.95 9.81
N GLU A 557 -4.43 9.88 10.41
CA GLU A 557 -5.26 8.87 11.06
C GLU A 557 -6.16 9.47 12.16
N ASP A 558 -5.63 10.42 12.92
CA ASP A 558 -6.37 11.08 13.99
C ASP A 558 -7.43 12.05 13.45
N GLU A 559 -7.11 12.78 12.37
CA GLU A 559 -8.08 13.62 11.67
C GLU A 559 -9.25 12.79 11.10
N VAL A 560 -8.96 11.64 10.44
CA VAL A 560 -10.01 10.75 9.92
C VAL A 560 -10.90 10.24 11.05
N LYS A 561 -10.31 9.75 12.15
CA LYS A 561 -11.09 9.23 13.29
C LYS A 561 -11.97 10.29 13.90
N SER A 562 -11.44 11.48 14.09
CA SER A 562 -12.18 12.60 14.71
C SER A 562 -13.32 13.10 13.81
N MET A 563 -13.04 13.33 12.50
CA MET A 563 -14.05 13.86 11.58
C MET A 563 -15.12 12.84 11.20
N ALA A 564 -14.75 11.57 11.02
CA ALA A 564 -15.70 10.51 10.68
C ALA A 564 -16.40 9.91 11.91
N ASP A 565 -16.02 10.30 13.14
CA ASP A 565 -16.52 9.74 14.40
C ASP A 565 -16.38 8.22 14.46
N ILE A 566 -15.21 7.71 14.09
CA ILE A 566 -14.89 6.29 14.09
C ILE A 566 -13.75 5.97 15.05
N ASN A 567 -13.79 4.77 15.62
CA ASN A 567 -12.74 4.30 16.51
C ASN A 567 -11.52 3.76 15.75
N GLN A 568 -10.42 3.55 16.48
CA GLN A 568 -9.16 3.03 15.93
C GLN A 568 -9.32 1.66 15.26
N ILE A 569 -10.16 0.79 15.79
CA ILE A 569 -10.36 -0.58 15.29
C ILE A 569 -11.02 -0.51 13.91
N LEU A 570 -12.11 0.24 13.78
CA LEU A 570 -12.81 0.41 12.51
C LEU A 570 -11.90 1.06 11.47
N TRP A 571 -11.16 2.11 11.84
CA TRP A 571 -10.19 2.73 10.93
C TRP A 571 -9.12 1.74 10.45
N SER A 572 -8.57 0.94 11.36
CA SER A 572 -7.57 -0.08 11.00
C SER A 572 -8.14 -1.13 10.04
N GLN A 573 -9.40 -1.55 10.25
CA GLN A 573 -10.09 -2.47 9.34
C GLN A 573 -10.33 -1.83 7.96
N LEU A 574 -10.81 -0.59 7.91
CA LEU A 574 -11.08 0.13 6.66
C LEU A 574 -9.83 0.35 5.83
N ARG A 575 -8.71 0.76 6.45
CA ARG A 575 -7.43 0.90 5.73
C ARG A 575 -7.01 -0.35 4.98
N VAL A 576 -7.42 -1.46 5.48
CA VAL A 576 -7.16 -2.80 4.96
C VAL A 576 -7.97 -3.10 3.73
N GLU A 577 -9.26 -2.98 3.92
CA GLU A 577 -10.21 -3.22 2.84
C GLU A 577 -9.94 -2.28 1.66
N MET A 578 -9.49 -1.06 1.96
CA MET A 578 -9.21 -0.03 0.98
C MET A 578 -7.78 -0.05 0.44
N SER A 579 -6.92 -0.96 0.90
CA SER A 579 -5.46 -0.94 0.62
C SER A 579 -5.10 -0.87 -0.87
N SER A 580 -5.95 -1.38 -1.76
CA SER A 580 -5.72 -1.34 -3.21
C SER A 580 -6.04 0.01 -3.86
N TRP A 581 -6.75 0.91 -3.20
CA TRP A 581 -7.18 2.21 -3.73
C TRP A 581 -7.04 3.39 -2.76
N LEU A 582 -6.75 3.13 -1.48
CA LEU A 582 -6.35 4.14 -0.51
C LEU A 582 -4.87 4.47 -0.71
N THR A 583 -4.54 5.75 -0.79
CA THR A 583 -3.15 6.21 -0.91
C THR A 583 -2.70 6.82 0.41
N ASN A 584 -1.53 6.40 0.88
CA ASN A 584 -0.86 6.99 2.04
C ASN A 584 0.25 7.93 1.55
N LYS A 585 0.15 9.20 1.90
CA LYS A 585 1.12 10.25 1.57
C LYS A 585 1.78 10.74 2.86
N GLY A 586 2.82 10.04 3.32
CA GLY A 586 3.54 10.46 4.52
C GLY A 586 2.69 10.48 5.79
N GLY A 587 1.81 9.50 5.96
CA GLY A 587 0.89 9.41 7.11
C GLY A 587 -0.45 10.11 6.89
N ARG A 588 -0.69 10.70 5.71
CA ARG A 588 -1.98 11.25 5.29
C ARG A 588 -2.64 10.36 4.27
N TYR A 589 -3.92 10.12 4.44
CA TYR A 589 -4.71 9.17 3.65
C TYR A 589 -5.70 9.90 2.75
N CYS A 590 -5.77 9.49 1.48
CA CYS A 590 -6.75 9.96 0.50
C CYS A 590 -7.10 8.86 -0.49
N ILE A 591 -8.18 9.02 -1.22
CA ILE A 591 -8.52 8.10 -2.30
C ILE A 591 -7.65 8.41 -3.52
N GLY A 592 -6.80 7.47 -3.91
CA GLY A 592 -5.85 7.63 -5.02
C GLY A 592 -6.41 7.29 -6.40
N ASP A 593 -7.65 6.84 -6.48
CA ASP A 593 -8.31 6.40 -7.71
C ASP A 593 -9.52 7.29 -8.03
N THR A 594 -9.40 8.07 -9.10
CA THR A 594 -10.47 9.00 -9.52
C THR A 594 -11.78 8.28 -9.84
N GLN A 595 -11.74 7.07 -10.39
CA GLN A 595 -12.94 6.29 -10.68
C GLN A 595 -13.62 5.78 -9.40
N MET A 596 -12.84 5.51 -8.35
CA MET A 596 -13.36 5.19 -7.03
C MET A 596 -13.95 6.44 -6.36
N VAL A 597 -13.31 7.61 -6.49
CA VAL A 597 -13.88 8.89 -6.01
C VAL A 597 -15.26 9.13 -6.64
N GLU A 598 -15.37 9.01 -7.97
CA GLU A 598 -16.66 9.13 -8.68
C GLU A 598 -17.70 8.10 -8.19
N ALA A 599 -17.26 6.88 -7.87
CA ALA A 599 -18.14 5.85 -7.32
C ALA A 599 -18.60 6.18 -5.90
N ILE A 600 -17.72 6.67 -5.04
CA ILE A 600 -18.02 7.08 -3.66
C ILE A 600 -19.04 8.24 -3.66
N GLU A 601 -18.78 9.29 -4.44
CA GLU A 601 -19.69 10.42 -4.56
C GLU A 601 -21.06 9.96 -5.05
N ARG A 602 -21.13 9.17 -6.12
CA ARG A 602 -22.38 8.63 -6.65
C ARG A 602 -23.14 7.74 -5.67
N TYR A 603 -22.42 6.95 -4.85
CA TYR A 603 -23.03 5.95 -3.97
C TYR A 603 -23.49 6.55 -2.63
N PHE A 604 -22.73 7.47 -2.05
CA PHE A 604 -22.97 8.02 -0.71
C PHE A 604 -23.51 9.45 -0.71
N ALA A 605 -23.12 10.29 -1.67
CA ALA A 605 -23.70 11.62 -1.77
C ALA A 605 -25.08 11.54 -2.40
N GLN A 606 -26.10 11.96 -1.65
CA GLN A 606 -27.49 11.97 -2.13
C GLN A 606 -27.74 13.10 -3.13
N ASP A 607 -27.01 14.21 -2.97
CA ASP A 607 -27.05 15.41 -3.79
C ASP A 607 -25.80 16.28 -3.56
N ASP A 608 -25.70 17.38 -4.28
CA ASP A 608 -24.58 18.34 -4.14
C ASP A 608 -24.56 19.01 -2.74
N GLU A 609 -25.71 19.11 -2.06
CA GLU A 609 -25.82 19.68 -0.72
C GLU A 609 -25.08 18.78 0.30
N CYS A 610 -25.15 17.46 0.18
CA CYS A 610 -24.42 16.50 1.02
C CYS A 610 -22.89 16.65 0.87
N ILE A 611 -22.42 16.91 -0.37
CA ILE A 611 -20.99 17.17 -0.63
C ILE A 611 -20.56 18.49 0.00
N ASP A 612 -21.37 19.53 -0.12
CA ASP A 612 -21.09 20.84 0.46
C ASP A 612 -21.08 20.79 1.98
N ASP A 613 -21.99 20.06 2.60
CA ASP A 613 -22.01 19.84 4.05
C ASP A 613 -20.73 19.13 4.51
N SER A 614 -20.30 18.08 3.82
CA SER A 614 -19.05 17.39 4.12
C SER A 614 -17.83 18.32 4.00
N ARG A 615 -17.81 19.22 3.00
CA ARG A 615 -16.77 20.25 2.88
C ARG A 615 -16.79 21.25 4.02
N HIS A 616 -17.98 21.65 4.49
CA HIS A 616 -18.12 22.53 5.66
C HIS A 616 -17.63 21.87 6.94
N GLU A 617 -17.92 20.59 7.14
CA GLU A 617 -17.40 19.82 8.28
C GLU A 617 -15.86 19.75 8.27
N ILE A 618 -15.26 19.51 7.10
CA ILE A 618 -13.79 19.50 6.94
C ILE A 618 -13.22 20.88 7.28
N ILE A 619 -13.79 21.97 6.77
CA ILE A 619 -13.34 23.34 7.06
C ILE A 619 -13.44 23.62 8.58
N SER A 620 -14.56 23.25 9.19
CA SER A 620 -14.79 23.47 10.62
C SER A 620 -13.76 22.72 11.47
N ALA A 621 -13.52 21.46 11.17
CA ALA A 621 -12.54 20.65 11.89
C ALA A 621 -11.10 21.17 11.74
N LEU A 622 -10.74 21.67 10.55
CA LEU A 622 -9.40 22.23 10.30
C LEU A 622 -9.16 23.59 10.97
N LEU A 623 -10.24 24.32 11.31
CA LEU A 623 -10.20 25.63 11.95
C LEU A 623 -10.55 25.60 13.45
N ASP A 624 -10.63 24.41 14.05
CA ASP A 624 -10.92 24.29 15.49
C ASP A 624 -9.84 24.99 16.32
N GLU A 625 -10.25 26.10 16.98
CA GLU A 625 -9.35 26.95 17.77
C GLU A 625 -8.82 26.23 19.02
N GLU A 626 -9.60 25.34 19.64
CA GLU A 626 -9.20 24.62 20.85
C GLU A 626 -8.08 23.62 20.52
N GLU A 627 -8.19 22.94 19.39
CA GLU A 627 -7.16 22.02 18.92
C GLU A 627 -5.88 22.77 18.51
N ILE A 628 -6.01 23.90 17.80
CA ILE A 628 -4.89 24.73 17.39
C ILE A 628 -4.12 25.30 18.58
N LEU A 629 -4.83 25.71 19.64
CA LEU A 629 -4.21 26.28 20.84
C LEU A 629 -3.60 25.22 21.76
N SER A 630 -4.10 24.00 21.74
CA SER A 630 -3.61 22.90 22.59
C SER A 630 -2.31 22.29 22.09
N HIS A 631 -2.02 22.35 20.80
CA HIS A 631 -0.81 21.82 20.17
C HIS A 631 -0.15 22.87 19.27
N PRO A 632 1.12 23.22 19.50
CA PRO A 632 1.82 24.16 18.63
C PRO A 632 1.95 23.56 17.22
N LEU A 633 1.26 24.16 16.25
CA LEU A 633 1.32 23.76 14.85
C LEU A 633 2.74 23.98 14.30
N THR A 634 3.26 22.99 13.62
CA THR A 634 4.45 23.17 12.80
C THR A 634 4.12 24.04 11.56
N PHE A 635 5.14 24.59 10.93
CA PHE A 635 4.94 25.35 9.67
C PHE A 635 4.31 24.48 8.56
N ALA A 636 4.65 23.19 8.54
CA ALA A 636 4.08 22.22 7.60
C ALA A 636 2.57 22.02 7.86
N ASP A 637 2.16 21.86 9.14
CA ASP A 637 0.75 21.69 9.51
C ASP A 637 -0.08 22.92 9.18
N TYR A 638 0.48 24.12 9.43
CA TYR A 638 -0.18 25.37 9.06
C TYR A 638 -0.40 25.49 7.55
N ASN A 639 0.64 25.23 6.77
CA ASN A 639 0.53 25.25 5.29
C ASN A 639 -0.48 24.25 4.78
N TYR A 640 -0.51 23.06 5.36
CA TYR A 640 -1.48 22.03 5.04
C TYR A 640 -2.90 22.52 5.28
N ARG A 641 -3.20 22.98 6.49
CA ARG A 641 -4.55 23.47 6.86
C ARG A 641 -5.00 24.63 5.97
N MET A 642 -4.11 25.59 5.68
CA MET A 642 -4.41 26.70 4.78
C MET A 642 -4.71 26.28 3.36
N LYS A 643 -3.99 25.29 2.82
CA LYS A 643 -4.25 24.77 1.47
C LYS A 643 -5.59 24.03 1.40
N GLN A 644 -5.88 23.19 2.39
CA GLN A 644 -7.17 22.53 2.49
C GLN A 644 -8.31 23.56 2.58
N PHE A 645 -8.16 24.57 3.42
CA PHE A 645 -9.13 25.65 3.55
C PHE A 645 -9.38 26.35 2.20
N CYS A 646 -8.32 26.82 1.55
CA CYS A 646 -8.43 27.50 0.24
C CYS A 646 -9.05 26.58 -0.84
N TYR A 647 -8.72 25.30 -0.82
CA TYR A 647 -9.29 24.31 -1.73
C TYR A 647 -10.81 24.18 -1.52
N HIS A 648 -11.27 23.93 -0.30
CA HIS A 648 -12.69 23.76 -0.01
C HIS A 648 -13.48 25.06 -0.17
N ASP A 649 -12.93 26.21 0.23
CA ASP A 649 -13.56 27.52 0.07
C ASP A 649 -13.71 27.92 -1.41
N SER A 650 -12.78 27.49 -2.29
CA SER A 650 -12.87 27.77 -3.73
C SER A 650 -14.09 27.16 -4.41
N TYR A 651 -14.69 26.12 -3.85
CA TYR A 651 -15.91 25.50 -4.37
C TYR A 651 -17.17 26.30 -4.05
N ARG A 652 -17.16 27.13 -2.98
CA ARG A 652 -18.28 28.03 -2.65
C ARG A 652 -18.60 29.06 -3.74
N TYR A 653 -17.63 29.40 -4.58
CA TYR A 653 -17.75 30.43 -5.62
C TYR A 653 -17.92 29.86 -7.03
N LYS A 654 -18.05 28.53 -7.16
CA LYS A 654 -18.28 27.86 -8.45
C LYS A 654 -19.75 27.56 -8.75
N VAL A 655 -20.68 27.81 -7.80
CA VAL A 655 -22.13 27.60 -7.95
C VAL A 655 -22.82 28.87 -8.43
#